data_4880ba0f879bf0556898ee13b95aa57e
#
_entry.id   4880ba0f879bf0556898ee13b95aa57e
#
_cell.length_a   1.000
_cell.length_b   1.000
_cell.length_c   1.000
_cell.angle_alpha   90.00
_cell.angle_beta   90.00
_cell.angle_gamma   90.00
#
_symmetry.space_group_name_H-M   'P 1'
#
loop_
_entity.id
_entity.type
_entity.pdbx_description
1 polymer ?
#
loop_
_entity_poly.entity_id
_entity_poly.type
_entity_poly.pdbx_seq_one_letter_code
_entity_poly.pdbx_strand_id
1 'polypeptide(L)'
;RVVLLSGSRTRAKRLAEELRDYDVSSSYSEDMERTVNPGEIMVSCGYVAEGYEYPMLKFTVISETDIFGKKKKKKKRRRYEGQKIQDFAELKPGDYAVHENHGLGIYQGIEKIEVDKVTKDYLKISYAEGGILYIPVGQMDLIQKYAGSDAKKPKLNKLGTTQWVKTKSQVKRAVQAVAKDLVELYAVRQKSEGFVYGPDTVWQKEFEEMFPFEETEDQIQAIEDTKRDMESTKIMDRLVCGDVGYGKTEVALRAAFKAVQEGKQVVYLVPTTILAQQHYNTFVQRLKDFPVRIDLLCRFRSSYQQKKTVEDLKKGLVDIVIGTHRVLSKDVGYKDLGLLIIDEEQRFGVTHKEKIKKLRENVDVLTLTATPIPRTLHMSLIGIRDMSVLEEAPQDRMPIQTYVMEYNDEMVREAIGRELSRGGQVYYVYNRVNDIADVAGRIQRLVPEANVSYAHGQMNERQLEDIMYDFINGDIDVLVSTTIIETGLDIPNANTMIIQDADRFGLSQLYQLRGRVGRSNRMAYAFLLYRRDKLLKEVAEKRLAAIREFTDLGSGIKIAMRDLEIRGAGNLLGEAQSGHMEAVGYDLYCKMLNEAVLQLKGGGEEGMYTTTVDINIDAYIPDSYIRNEYQKLDVYKRIAAIETEEEMDDM
;
A
#
# COMPACT_ATOMS: atom_id res chain seq x y z
N ARG A 1 6.56 29.22 31.84
CA ARG A 1 7.29 29.53 30.62
C ARG A 1 7.73 28.23 30.01
N VAL A 2 7.28 27.94 28.80
CA VAL A 2 7.63 26.69 28.09
C VAL A 2 8.22 27.06 26.73
N VAL A 3 9.32 26.42 26.38
CA VAL A 3 9.89 26.48 25.02
C VAL A 3 9.80 25.09 24.42
N LEU A 4 9.15 24.98 23.26
CA LEU A 4 9.10 23.75 22.45
C LEU A 4 10.08 23.90 21.29
N LEU A 5 10.97 22.93 21.14
CA LEU A 5 11.96 22.90 20.06
C LEU A 5 11.62 21.80 19.06
N SER A 6 11.49 22.20 17.81
CA SER A 6 11.28 21.29 16.69
C SER A 6 12.42 21.36 15.67
N GLY A 7 12.72 20.25 15.01
CA GLY A 7 13.87 20.10 14.13
C GLY A 7 13.80 20.91 12.83
N SER A 8 12.63 21.51 12.46
CA SER A 8 12.53 22.39 11.30
C SER A 8 11.58 23.57 11.52
N ARG A 9 11.82 24.67 10.81
CA ARG A 9 10.98 25.89 10.89
C ARG A 9 9.52 25.61 10.55
N THR A 10 9.28 24.79 9.54
CA THR A 10 7.94 24.47 9.07
C THR A 10 7.19 23.63 10.09
N ARG A 11 7.86 22.64 10.70
CA ARG A 11 7.30 21.80 11.78
C ARG A 11 7.00 22.63 13.01
N ALA A 12 7.89 23.54 13.39
CA ALA A 12 7.68 24.45 14.53
C ALA A 12 6.45 25.35 14.33
N LYS A 13 6.25 25.91 13.14
CA LYS A 13 5.06 26.71 12.82
C LYS A 13 3.78 25.88 12.93
N ARG A 14 3.78 24.68 12.34
CA ARG A 14 2.65 23.75 12.41
C ARG A 14 2.33 23.36 13.85
N LEU A 15 3.33 23.01 14.65
CA LEU A 15 3.16 22.65 16.06
C LEU A 15 2.52 23.81 16.85
N ALA A 16 2.92 25.06 16.57
CA ALA A 16 2.31 26.23 17.21
C ALA A 16 0.83 26.42 16.78
N GLU A 17 0.46 26.08 15.54
CA GLU A 17 -0.92 26.12 15.05
C GLU A 17 -1.75 25.02 15.68
N GLU A 18 -1.26 23.79 15.72
CA GLU A 18 -1.94 22.65 16.34
C GLU A 18 -2.19 22.89 17.84
N LEU A 19 -1.23 23.43 18.58
CA LEU A 19 -1.44 23.76 19.99
C LEU A 19 -2.56 24.79 20.19
N ARG A 20 -2.72 25.75 19.28
CA ARG A 20 -3.83 26.72 19.31
C ARG A 20 -5.17 26.07 19.02
N ASP A 21 -5.22 25.07 18.14
CA ASP A 21 -6.43 24.30 17.84
C ASP A 21 -6.91 23.48 19.05
N TYR A 22 -6.00 23.19 20.00
CA TYR A 22 -6.32 22.57 21.30
C TYR A 22 -6.51 23.58 22.43
N ASP A 23 -6.81 24.85 22.12
CA ASP A 23 -6.98 25.95 23.09
C ASP A 23 -5.74 26.22 23.95
N VAL A 24 -4.56 25.83 23.50
CA VAL A 24 -3.30 26.09 24.19
C VAL A 24 -2.65 27.35 23.59
N SER A 25 -2.47 28.38 24.41
CA SER A 25 -1.85 29.63 23.97
C SER A 25 -0.39 29.43 23.61
N SER A 26 -0.09 29.40 22.31
CA SER A 26 1.25 29.19 21.77
C SER A 26 1.63 30.24 20.74
N SER A 27 2.90 30.55 20.64
CA SER A 27 3.46 31.48 19.64
C SER A 27 4.69 30.89 18.98
N TYR A 28 4.82 31.06 17.65
CA TYR A 28 6.04 30.73 16.95
C TYR A 28 7.01 31.93 16.95
N SER A 29 8.28 31.68 17.21
CA SER A 29 9.34 32.71 17.14
C SER A 29 10.62 32.09 16.57
N GLU A 30 11.27 32.81 15.65
CA GLU A 30 12.63 32.50 15.17
C GLU A 30 13.71 33.12 16.04
N ASP A 31 13.32 34.10 16.84
CA ASP A 31 14.23 34.78 17.76
C ASP A 31 14.35 33.98 19.06
N MET A 32 15.48 33.31 19.22
CA MET A 32 15.83 32.54 20.41
C MET A 32 16.23 33.41 21.63
N GLU A 33 16.53 34.69 21.42
CA GLU A 33 16.86 35.63 22.50
C GLU A 33 15.58 36.28 23.09
N ARG A 34 14.44 36.06 22.46
CA ARG A 34 13.15 36.54 22.94
C ARG A 34 12.83 36.00 24.33
N THR A 35 12.48 36.88 25.26
CA THR A 35 12.00 36.49 26.59
C THR A 35 10.59 35.89 26.53
N VAL A 36 10.44 34.64 27.03
CA VAL A 36 9.15 33.98 27.15
C VAL A 36 8.41 34.47 28.38
N ASN A 37 7.18 34.94 28.23
CA ASN A 37 6.36 35.43 29.32
C ASN A 37 5.79 34.30 30.21
N PRO A 38 5.46 34.58 31.49
CA PRO A 38 4.75 33.60 32.31
C PRO A 38 3.42 33.18 31.69
N GLY A 39 3.19 31.88 31.56
CA GLY A 39 1.98 31.31 30.91
C GLY A 39 2.05 31.19 29.40
N GLU A 40 3.14 31.63 28.77
CA GLU A 40 3.35 31.52 27.33
C GLU A 40 4.09 30.23 26.99
N ILE A 41 3.67 29.60 25.87
CA ILE A 41 4.39 28.52 25.18
C ILE A 41 4.98 29.11 23.90
N MET A 42 6.30 29.16 23.82
CA MET A 42 7.01 29.55 22.62
C MET A 42 7.48 28.33 21.87
N VAL A 43 7.13 28.23 20.61
CA VAL A 43 7.62 27.17 19.70
C VAL A 43 8.69 27.77 18.81
N SER A 44 9.85 27.12 18.72
CA SER A 44 10.96 27.59 17.91
C SER A 44 11.65 26.44 17.17
N CYS A 45 12.44 26.79 16.16
CA CYS A 45 13.28 25.83 15.46
C CYS A 45 14.60 25.67 16.24
N GLY A 46 14.90 24.44 16.64
CA GLY A 46 16.14 24.12 17.36
C GLY A 46 16.18 22.65 17.73
N TYR A 47 17.33 22.19 18.20
CA TYR A 47 17.53 20.83 18.63
C TYR A 47 18.19 20.75 20.00
N VAL A 48 17.57 19.96 20.89
CA VAL A 48 18.16 19.54 22.16
C VAL A 48 17.94 18.04 22.26
N ALA A 49 18.95 17.29 22.66
CA ALA A 49 18.88 15.83 22.75
C ALA A 49 17.80 15.34 23.74
N GLU A 50 17.60 16.04 24.82
CA GLU A 50 16.58 15.82 25.85
C GLU A 50 16.14 17.19 26.41
N GLY A 51 14.86 17.37 26.66
CA GLY A 51 14.32 18.55 27.32
C GLY A 51 14.77 18.61 28.77
N TYR A 52 14.63 19.80 29.35
CA TYR A 52 15.01 20.04 30.73
C TYR A 52 14.09 21.06 31.40
N GLU A 53 14.03 21.02 32.72
CA GLU A 53 13.20 21.88 33.53
C GLU A 53 14.03 22.60 34.62
N TYR A 54 13.76 23.89 34.78
CA TYR A 54 14.24 24.68 35.91
C TYR A 54 13.07 25.08 36.82
N PRO A 55 12.71 24.28 37.84
CA PRO A 55 11.53 24.51 38.67
C PRO A 55 11.56 25.85 39.38
N MET A 56 12.73 26.28 39.85
CA MET A 56 12.90 27.58 40.55
C MET A 56 12.60 28.78 39.66
N LEU A 57 12.85 28.66 38.34
CA LEU A 57 12.60 29.70 37.35
C LEU A 57 11.23 29.55 36.68
N LYS A 58 10.53 28.43 36.96
CA LYS A 58 9.30 28.02 36.26
C LYS A 58 9.50 28.05 34.73
N PHE A 59 10.60 27.45 34.28
CA PHE A 59 11.03 27.43 32.90
C PHE A 59 11.30 26.00 32.48
N THR A 60 10.67 25.55 31.36
CA THR A 60 10.77 24.22 30.82
C THR A 60 11.11 24.29 29.34
N VAL A 61 12.08 23.53 28.90
CA VAL A 61 12.37 23.29 27.47
C VAL A 61 11.97 21.86 27.16
N ILE A 62 11.14 21.70 26.15
CA ILE A 62 10.67 20.39 25.67
C ILE A 62 11.20 20.20 24.26
N SER A 63 11.87 19.10 24.01
CA SER A 63 12.38 18.73 22.70
C SER A 63 11.36 17.88 21.93
N GLU A 64 11.53 17.77 20.63
CA GLU A 64 10.73 16.89 19.78
C GLU A 64 10.83 15.43 20.24
N THR A 65 12.00 15.01 20.78
CA THR A 65 12.23 13.67 21.34
C THR A 65 11.46 13.40 22.64
N ASP A 66 11.12 14.43 23.41
CA ASP A 66 10.30 14.29 24.62
C ASP A 66 8.82 14.16 24.28
N ILE A 67 8.37 14.83 23.22
CA ILE A 67 6.98 14.80 22.77
C ILE A 67 6.66 13.47 22.07
N PHE A 68 7.53 13.03 21.17
CA PHE A 68 7.30 11.87 20.30
C PHE A 68 8.07 10.62 20.73
N GLY A 69 8.82 10.68 21.84
CA GLY A 69 9.65 9.60 22.36
C GLY A 69 11.00 9.46 21.68
N LYS A 70 11.97 8.89 22.41
CA LYS A 70 13.28 8.54 21.81
C LYS A 70 13.03 7.55 20.69
N LYS A 71 13.45 7.85 19.46
CA LYS A 71 13.50 6.88 18.37
C LYS A 71 14.28 5.66 18.91
N LYS A 72 13.59 4.58 19.28
CA LYS A 72 14.25 3.30 19.40
C LYS A 72 14.89 3.10 18.05
N LYS A 73 16.23 2.92 17.99
CA LYS A 73 16.92 2.48 16.78
C LYS A 73 16.29 1.15 16.39
N LYS A 74 15.21 1.19 15.59
CA LYS A 74 14.67 0.01 14.95
C LYS A 74 15.78 -0.47 14.01
N LYS A 75 16.23 -1.68 14.23
CA LYS A 75 17.25 -2.33 13.39
C LYS A 75 16.82 -2.21 11.92
N LYS A 76 17.78 -1.92 11.03
CA LYS A 76 17.59 -1.86 9.58
C LYS A 76 16.82 -3.09 9.12
N ARG A 77 15.53 -2.92 8.78
CA ARG A 77 14.79 -3.94 8.05
C ARG A 77 15.52 -4.20 6.75
N ARG A 78 15.76 -5.47 6.46
CA ARG A 78 16.43 -5.91 5.23
C ARG A 78 15.74 -5.34 4.00
N ARG A 79 16.54 -4.95 2.99
CA ARG A 79 16.09 -4.69 1.62
C ARG A 79 15.14 -5.79 1.17
N TYR A 80 14.04 -5.40 0.54
CA TYR A 80 13.17 -6.27 -0.24
C TYR A 80 13.89 -6.74 -1.53
N GLU A 81 15.00 -7.43 -1.38
CA GLU A 81 15.65 -8.20 -2.43
C GLU A 81 15.08 -9.62 -2.38
N GLY A 82 13.88 -9.80 -2.95
CA GLY A 82 13.32 -11.15 -3.12
C GLY A 82 13.04 -11.92 -1.83
N GLN A 83 12.71 -11.26 -0.72
CA GLN A 83 12.41 -11.93 0.55
C GLN A 83 11.14 -12.76 0.49
N LYS A 84 11.24 -13.94 1.05
CA LYS A 84 10.21 -14.95 1.22
C LYS A 84 8.91 -14.33 1.74
N ILE A 85 7.82 -14.49 0.98
CA ILE A 85 6.45 -14.23 1.43
C ILE A 85 6.09 -15.34 2.44
N GLN A 86 6.65 -15.29 3.64
CA GLN A 86 6.39 -16.32 4.66
C GLN A 86 5.31 -15.93 5.67
N ASP A 87 4.87 -14.64 5.69
CA ASP A 87 4.10 -14.12 6.82
C ASP A 87 2.59 -13.97 6.61
N PHE A 88 2.03 -14.24 5.42
CA PHE A 88 0.66 -13.80 5.13
C PHE A 88 -0.43 -14.85 5.25
N ALA A 89 -0.13 -16.13 5.41
CA ALA A 89 -1.15 -17.17 5.52
C ALA A 89 -1.07 -17.90 6.87
N GLU A 90 -1.94 -17.53 7.80
CA GLU A 90 -2.17 -18.34 9.00
C GLU A 90 -2.70 -19.72 8.61
N LEU A 91 -1.94 -20.76 8.94
CA LEU A 91 -2.34 -22.15 8.73
C LEU A 91 -3.18 -22.60 9.92
N LYS A 92 -4.44 -22.97 9.66
CA LYS A 92 -5.41 -23.44 10.67
C LYS A 92 -5.67 -24.94 10.52
N PRO A 93 -5.88 -25.69 11.60
CA PRO A 93 -6.31 -27.08 11.48
C PRO A 93 -7.54 -27.20 10.58
N GLY A 94 -7.46 -28.10 9.58
CA GLY A 94 -8.45 -28.24 8.53
C GLY A 94 -8.12 -27.54 7.22
N ASP A 95 -7.12 -26.64 7.20
CA ASP A 95 -6.66 -25.99 5.98
C ASP A 95 -5.92 -26.97 5.06
N TYR A 96 -6.05 -26.76 3.76
CA TYR A 96 -5.21 -27.43 2.78
C TYR A 96 -3.80 -26.85 2.83
N ALA A 97 -2.81 -27.74 2.91
CA ALA A 97 -1.39 -27.40 2.96
C ALA A 97 -0.61 -28.15 1.86
N VAL A 98 0.32 -27.47 1.23
CA VAL A 98 1.21 -28.07 0.24
C VAL A 98 2.58 -28.26 0.87
N HIS A 99 3.04 -29.50 0.89
CA HIS A 99 4.42 -29.82 1.22
C HIS A 99 5.25 -29.88 -0.06
N GLU A 100 6.39 -29.23 -0.09
CA GLU A 100 7.21 -29.09 -1.30
C GLU A 100 7.54 -30.44 -1.96
N ASN A 101 7.77 -31.50 -1.17
CA ASN A 101 8.17 -32.81 -1.66
C ASN A 101 7.03 -33.86 -1.70
N HIS A 102 5.92 -33.65 -0.97
CA HIS A 102 4.85 -34.64 -0.82
C HIS A 102 3.50 -34.18 -1.38
N GLY A 103 3.39 -32.90 -1.75
CA GLY A 103 2.19 -32.34 -2.36
C GLY A 103 1.10 -31.95 -1.37
N LEU A 104 -0.13 -31.98 -1.83
CA LEU A 104 -1.29 -31.43 -1.15
C LEU A 104 -1.86 -32.39 -0.11
N GLY A 105 -1.97 -31.93 1.12
CA GLY A 105 -2.61 -32.58 2.26
C GLY A 105 -3.49 -31.63 3.05
N ILE A 106 -4.01 -32.05 4.18
CA ILE A 106 -4.79 -31.27 5.14
C ILE A 106 -4.03 -31.17 6.44
N TYR A 107 -3.76 -29.94 6.89
CA TYR A 107 -3.12 -29.66 8.16
C TYR A 107 -4.06 -30.02 9.32
N GLN A 108 -3.56 -30.77 10.32
CA GLN A 108 -4.33 -31.26 11.45
C GLN A 108 -3.96 -30.61 12.79
N GLY A 109 -2.87 -29.83 12.83
CA GLY A 109 -2.36 -29.22 14.06
C GLY A 109 -0.94 -29.63 14.41
N ILE A 110 -0.47 -29.21 15.58
CA ILE A 110 0.82 -29.57 16.14
C ILE A 110 0.63 -30.75 17.10
N GLU A 111 1.46 -31.77 16.97
CA GLU A 111 1.45 -32.96 17.83
C GLU A 111 2.84 -33.19 18.43
N LYS A 112 2.88 -33.41 19.75
CA LYS A 112 4.13 -33.79 20.45
C LYS A 112 4.40 -35.27 20.24
N ILE A 113 5.59 -35.57 19.74
CA ILE A 113 6.00 -36.95 19.52
C ILE A 113 7.33 -37.18 20.25
N GLU A 114 7.38 -38.24 21.05
CA GLU A 114 8.58 -38.71 21.70
C GLU A 114 9.19 -39.83 20.87
N VAL A 115 10.43 -39.63 20.38
CA VAL A 115 11.23 -40.63 19.66
C VAL A 115 12.58 -40.75 20.35
N ASP A 116 12.96 -41.94 20.72
CA ASP A 116 14.25 -42.23 21.40
C ASP A 116 14.49 -41.39 22.67
N LYS A 117 13.44 -41.16 23.46
CA LYS A 117 13.42 -40.32 24.69
C LYS A 117 13.65 -38.83 24.44
N VAL A 118 13.50 -38.38 23.23
CA VAL A 118 13.56 -36.95 22.85
C VAL A 118 12.17 -36.51 22.41
N THR A 119 11.66 -35.45 23.03
CA THR A 119 10.33 -34.88 22.71
C THR A 119 10.48 -33.69 21.76
N LYS A 120 9.82 -33.76 20.61
CA LYS A 120 9.76 -32.67 19.63
C LYS A 120 8.34 -32.39 19.22
N ASP A 121 8.05 -31.13 18.86
CA ASP A 121 6.79 -30.73 18.23
C ASP A 121 6.85 -31.01 16.72
N TYR A 122 5.79 -31.62 16.19
CA TYR A 122 5.64 -31.96 14.79
C TYR A 122 4.34 -31.38 14.22
N LEU A 123 4.38 -30.91 12.98
CA LEU A 123 3.20 -30.57 12.19
C LEU A 123 2.62 -31.84 11.59
N LYS A 124 1.35 -32.08 11.83
CA LYS A 124 0.62 -33.25 11.34
C LYS A 124 -0.17 -32.89 10.10
N ILE A 125 0.09 -33.58 9.00
CA ILE A 125 -0.62 -33.39 7.73
C ILE A 125 -1.22 -34.73 7.28
N SER A 126 -2.52 -34.75 7.00
CA SER A 126 -3.23 -35.91 6.48
C SER A 126 -3.32 -35.87 4.95
N TYR A 127 -3.10 -37.01 4.33
CA TYR A 127 -3.13 -37.22 2.87
C TYR A 127 -4.23 -38.20 2.44
N ALA A 128 -4.37 -38.41 1.13
CA ALA A 128 -5.31 -39.38 0.61
C ALA A 128 -5.07 -40.79 1.18
N GLU A 129 -6.14 -41.58 1.25
CA GLU A 129 -6.13 -42.98 1.73
C GLU A 129 -5.59 -43.16 3.16
N GLY A 130 -5.73 -42.12 4.03
CA GLY A 130 -5.36 -42.20 5.44
C GLY A 130 -3.85 -42.04 5.70
N GLY A 131 -3.05 -41.65 4.71
CA GLY A 131 -1.64 -41.33 4.91
C GLY A 131 -1.47 -40.15 5.84
N ILE A 132 -0.53 -40.20 6.79
CA ILE A 132 -0.20 -39.13 7.71
C ILE A 132 1.30 -38.84 7.59
N LEU A 133 1.64 -37.57 7.52
CA LEU A 133 3.03 -37.09 7.52
C LEU A 133 3.25 -36.21 8.75
N TYR A 134 4.30 -36.49 9.48
CA TYR A 134 4.79 -35.70 10.59
C TYR A 134 6.04 -34.95 10.16
N ILE A 135 6.05 -33.64 10.30
CA ILE A 135 7.12 -32.77 9.85
C ILE A 135 7.65 -32.02 11.07
N PRO A 136 8.95 -32.11 11.40
CA PRO A 136 9.52 -31.34 12.50
C PRO A 136 9.23 -29.83 12.31
N VAL A 137 8.91 -29.12 13.38
CA VAL A 137 8.63 -27.67 13.30
C VAL A 137 9.80 -26.85 12.75
N GLY A 138 11.05 -27.34 12.88
CA GLY A 138 12.21 -26.73 12.23
C GLY A 138 12.23 -26.79 10.70
N GLN A 139 11.33 -27.58 10.07
CA GLN A 139 11.18 -27.70 8.62
C GLN A 139 9.86 -27.09 8.10
N MET A 140 9.33 -26.09 8.80
CA MET A 140 8.09 -25.42 8.41
C MET A 140 8.17 -24.68 7.07
N ASP A 141 9.35 -24.28 6.65
CA ASP A 141 9.64 -23.66 5.36
C ASP A 141 9.27 -24.55 4.16
N LEU A 142 9.18 -25.86 4.36
CA LEU A 142 8.72 -26.82 3.34
C LEU A 142 7.20 -26.88 3.20
N ILE A 143 6.44 -26.21 4.08
CA ILE A 143 4.98 -26.27 4.11
C ILE A 143 4.42 -24.89 3.80
N GLN A 144 3.43 -24.84 2.93
CA GLN A 144 2.75 -23.61 2.55
C GLN A 144 1.24 -23.84 2.55
N LYS A 145 0.47 -22.79 2.88
CA LYS A 145 -0.98 -22.85 2.78
C LYS A 145 -1.37 -22.94 1.30
N TYR A 146 -2.28 -23.86 0.98
CA TYR A 146 -2.79 -23.96 -0.38
C TYR A 146 -3.79 -22.85 -0.65
N ALA A 147 -3.45 -21.96 -1.54
CA ALA A 147 -4.32 -20.89 -2.05
C ALA A 147 -4.86 -21.31 -3.43
N GLY A 148 -5.88 -22.12 -3.44
CA GLY A 148 -6.59 -22.55 -4.65
C GLY A 148 -7.97 -21.91 -4.76
N SER A 149 -8.57 -21.99 -5.96
CA SER A 149 -9.95 -21.53 -6.17
C SER A 149 -10.92 -22.36 -5.32
N ASP A 150 -11.70 -21.72 -4.45
CA ASP A 150 -12.71 -22.35 -3.59
C ASP A 150 -13.85 -23.05 -4.37
N ALA A 151 -13.88 -22.92 -5.70
CA ALA A 151 -14.92 -23.47 -6.55
C ALA A 151 -14.91 -25.01 -6.64
N LYS A 152 -13.76 -25.66 -6.34
CA LYS A 152 -13.63 -27.13 -6.34
C LYS A 152 -12.71 -27.56 -5.21
N LYS A 153 -13.13 -28.50 -4.36
CA LYS A 153 -12.25 -29.12 -3.38
C LYS A 153 -11.06 -29.77 -4.09
N PRO A 154 -9.82 -29.37 -3.77
CA PRO A 154 -8.65 -29.93 -4.43
C PRO A 154 -8.48 -31.41 -4.06
N LYS A 155 -7.96 -32.19 -5.01
CA LYS A 155 -7.71 -33.61 -4.79
C LYS A 155 -6.42 -33.81 -4.00
N LEU A 156 -6.51 -34.46 -2.84
CA LEU A 156 -5.34 -34.78 -2.02
C LEU A 156 -4.38 -35.71 -2.74
N ASN A 157 -3.09 -35.49 -2.52
CA ASN A 157 -2.07 -36.39 -3.03
C ASN A 157 -1.98 -37.64 -2.16
N LYS A 158 -1.45 -38.72 -2.74
CA LYS A 158 -1.14 -39.95 -2.03
C LYS A 158 0.36 -40.04 -1.76
N LEU A 159 0.73 -40.29 -0.52
CA LEU A 159 2.13 -40.46 -0.12
C LEU A 159 2.79 -41.66 -0.85
N GLY A 160 4.08 -41.54 -1.16
CA GLY A 160 4.86 -42.60 -1.79
C GLY A 160 4.60 -42.81 -3.30
N THR A 161 3.82 -41.91 -3.94
CA THR A 161 3.56 -41.96 -5.39
C THR A 161 4.37 -40.96 -6.18
N THR A 162 4.66 -41.26 -7.45
CA THR A 162 5.35 -40.35 -8.39
C THR A 162 4.45 -39.24 -8.95
N GLN A 163 3.17 -39.19 -8.56
CA GLN A 163 2.19 -38.25 -9.11
C GLN A 163 2.59 -36.81 -8.84
N TRP A 164 2.98 -36.51 -7.62
CA TRP A 164 3.43 -35.15 -7.24
C TRP A 164 4.68 -34.72 -8.01
N VAL A 165 5.68 -35.60 -8.11
CA VAL A 165 6.90 -35.34 -8.88
C VAL A 165 6.61 -35.01 -10.34
N LYS A 166 5.67 -35.73 -10.97
CA LYS A 166 5.22 -35.44 -12.35
C LYS A 166 4.53 -34.07 -12.44
N THR A 167 3.63 -33.76 -11.51
CA THR A 167 2.94 -32.46 -11.46
C THR A 167 3.95 -31.33 -11.31
N LYS A 168 4.88 -31.42 -10.33
CA LYS A 168 5.93 -30.44 -10.10
C LYS A 168 6.81 -30.23 -11.34
N SER A 169 7.18 -31.31 -12.04
CA SER A 169 7.99 -31.24 -13.27
C SER A 169 7.26 -30.57 -14.43
N GLN A 170 5.96 -30.81 -14.59
CA GLN A 170 5.15 -30.14 -15.62
C GLN A 170 5.05 -28.63 -15.34
N VAL A 171 4.78 -28.26 -14.08
CA VAL A 171 4.73 -26.86 -13.67
C VAL A 171 6.09 -26.19 -13.85
N LYS A 172 7.19 -26.84 -13.50
CA LYS A 172 8.55 -26.31 -13.69
C LYS A 172 8.85 -25.94 -15.14
N ARG A 173 8.45 -26.77 -16.10
CA ARG A 173 8.62 -26.49 -17.53
C ARG A 173 7.80 -25.28 -17.98
N ALA A 174 6.54 -25.20 -17.53
CA ALA A 174 5.66 -24.08 -17.86
C ALA A 174 6.22 -22.77 -17.26
N VAL A 175 6.70 -22.81 -16.03
CA VAL A 175 7.32 -21.69 -15.33
C VAL A 175 8.60 -21.21 -16.05
N GLN A 176 9.43 -22.13 -16.54
CA GLN A 176 10.64 -21.76 -17.29
C GLN A 176 10.31 -21.00 -18.60
N ALA A 177 9.25 -21.38 -19.31
CA ALA A 177 8.80 -20.65 -20.49
C ALA A 177 8.36 -19.22 -20.14
N VAL A 178 7.58 -19.08 -19.06
CA VAL A 178 7.14 -17.77 -18.56
C VAL A 178 8.32 -16.90 -18.10
N ALA A 179 9.25 -17.49 -17.36
CA ALA A 179 10.45 -16.79 -16.90
C ALA A 179 11.27 -16.26 -18.08
N LYS A 180 11.39 -17.06 -19.14
CA LYS A 180 12.07 -16.63 -20.38
C LYS A 180 11.38 -15.42 -21.02
N ASP A 181 10.08 -15.47 -21.22
CA ASP A 181 9.31 -14.35 -21.80
C ASP A 181 9.41 -13.08 -20.94
N LEU A 182 9.38 -13.24 -19.61
CA LEU A 182 9.54 -12.14 -18.67
C LEU A 182 10.95 -11.55 -18.71
N VAL A 183 11.97 -12.37 -18.68
CA VAL A 183 13.38 -11.93 -18.74
C VAL A 183 13.67 -11.26 -20.08
N GLU A 184 13.20 -11.79 -21.21
CA GLU A 184 13.35 -11.17 -22.53
C GLU A 184 12.68 -9.78 -22.59
N LEU A 185 11.48 -9.66 -22.04
CA LEU A 185 10.75 -8.37 -22.00
C LEU A 185 11.51 -7.29 -21.21
N TYR A 186 12.23 -7.67 -20.15
CA TYR A 186 12.97 -6.76 -19.27
C TYR A 186 14.47 -6.65 -19.64
N ALA A 187 15.03 -7.66 -20.29
CA ALA A 187 16.45 -7.66 -20.69
C ALA A 187 16.78 -6.54 -21.69
N VAL A 188 15.83 -6.18 -22.54
CA VAL A 188 15.98 -5.04 -23.47
C VAL A 188 16.18 -3.74 -22.67
N ARG A 189 15.41 -3.56 -21.59
CA ARG A 189 15.47 -2.36 -20.75
C ARG A 189 16.70 -2.33 -19.84
N GLN A 190 17.07 -3.48 -19.28
CA GLN A 190 18.27 -3.60 -18.41
C GLN A 190 19.60 -3.41 -19.17
N LYS A 191 19.61 -3.61 -20.50
CA LYS A 191 20.79 -3.38 -21.35
C LYS A 191 20.90 -1.93 -21.85
N SER A 192 19.85 -1.14 -21.70
CA SER A 192 19.85 0.27 -22.08
C SER A 192 20.43 1.09 -20.92
N GLU A 193 21.42 1.91 -21.20
CA GLU A 193 21.95 2.86 -20.23
C GLU A 193 20.96 4.01 -20.04
N GLY A 194 20.58 4.28 -18.78
CA GLY A 194 19.75 5.41 -18.38
C GLY A 194 20.55 6.70 -18.22
N PHE A 195 19.85 7.79 -18.00
CA PHE A 195 20.46 9.02 -17.54
C PHE A 195 20.84 8.86 -16.06
N VAL A 196 22.08 9.16 -15.71
CA VAL A 196 22.58 9.10 -14.33
C VAL A 196 22.43 10.46 -13.69
N TYR A 197 21.54 10.57 -12.70
CA TYR A 197 21.36 11.81 -11.95
C TYR A 197 22.50 12.03 -10.97
N GLY A 198 22.86 13.29 -10.72
CA GLY A 198 23.88 13.65 -9.73
C GLY A 198 23.41 13.46 -8.29
N PRO A 199 24.31 13.58 -7.29
CA PRO A 199 23.95 13.57 -5.88
C PRO A 199 23.05 14.75 -5.52
N ASP A 200 22.37 14.66 -4.37
CA ASP A 200 21.45 15.70 -3.90
C ASP A 200 22.14 17.06 -3.77
N THR A 201 21.56 18.06 -4.42
CA THR A 201 22.00 19.46 -4.33
C THR A 201 21.56 20.10 -3.02
N VAL A 202 22.05 21.32 -2.75
CA VAL A 202 21.60 22.12 -1.60
C VAL A 202 20.09 22.40 -1.70
N TRP A 203 19.57 22.69 -2.89
CA TRP A 203 18.14 22.92 -3.09
C TRP A 203 17.28 21.68 -2.85
N GLN A 204 17.79 20.49 -3.18
CA GLN A 204 17.08 19.25 -2.86
C GLN A 204 16.92 19.07 -1.33
N LYS A 205 17.99 19.33 -0.59
CA LYS A 205 17.95 19.23 0.88
C LYS A 205 17.02 20.27 1.50
N GLU A 206 17.09 21.52 1.05
CA GLU A 206 16.22 22.60 1.48
C GLU A 206 14.74 22.27 1.20
N PHE A 207 14.43 21.75 -0.01
CA PHE A 207 13.09 21.33 -0.36
C PHE A 207 12.57 20.20 0.55
N GLU A 208 13.42 19.23 0.89
CA GLU A 208 13.07 18.13 1.77
C GLU A 208 12.86 18.59 3.22
N GLU A 209 13.69 19.50 3.72
CA GLU A 209 13.54 20.12 5.05
C GLU A 209 12.25 20.95 5.18
N MET A 210 11.72 21.48 4.07
CA MET A 210 10.43 22.18 4.03
C MET A 210 9.21 21.25 4.13
N PHE A 211 9.38 19.94 4.24
CA PHE A 211 8.27 19.02 4.44
C PHE A 211 7.66 19.18 5.84
N PRO A 212 6.35 19.50 5.95
CA PRO A 212 5.76 19.90 7.23
C PRO A 212 5.50 18.75 8.20
N PHE A 213 5.65 17.49 7.74
CA PHE A 213 5.39 16.30 8.54
C PHE A 213 6.69 15.58 8.88
N GLU A 214 6.66 14.73 9.90
CA GLU A 214 7.75 13.80 10.15
C GLU A 214 7.61 12.57 9.24
N GLU A 215 8.69 12.26 8.51
CA GLU A 215 8.71 11.09 7.64
C GLU A 215 8.78 9.81 8.48
N THR A 216 8.04 8.78 8.04
CA THR A 216 8.19 7.43 8.59
C THR A 216 9.50 6.80 8.06
N GLU A 217 10.01 5.77 8.75
CA GLU A 217 11.22 5.08 8.30
C GLU A 217 11.04 4.47 6.90
N ASP A 218 9.86 3.92 6.62
CA ASP A 218 9.53 3.37 5.30
C ASP A 218 9.51 4.44 4.20
N GLN A 219 9.03 5.65 4.50
CA GLN A 219 9.07 6.79 3.57
C GLN A 219 10.51 7.20 3.27
N ILE A 220 11.34 7.34 4.30
CA ILE A 220 12.77 7.68 4.14
C ILE A 220 13.45 6.62 3.27
N GLN A 221 13.24 5.33 3.58
CA GLN A 221 13.84 4.24 2.81
C GLN A 221 13.37 4.25 1.35
N ALA A 222 12.07 4.46 1.08
CA ALA A 222 11.53 4.53 -0.28
C ALA A 222 12.09 5.72 -1.07
N ILE A 223 12.32 6.86 -0.41
CA ILE A 223 12.95 8.05 -1.01
C ILE A 223 14.42 7.76 -1.34
N GLU A 224 15.17 7.20 -0.41
CA GLU A 224 16.57 6.84 -0.60
C GLU A 224 16.75 5.80 -1.72
N ASP A 225 15.91 4.77 -1.74
CA ASP A 225 15.92 3.75 -2.77
C ASP A 225 15.61 4.34 -4.16
N THR A 226 14.61 5.22 -4.26
CA THR A 226 14.26 5.91 -5.50
C THR A 226 15.41 6.78 -5.99
N LYS A 227 16.03 7.57 -5.13
CA LYS A 227 17.20 8.41 -5.48
C LYS A 227 18.37 7.55 -5.92
N ARG A 228 18.66 6.45 -5.23
CA ARG A 228 19.74 5.52 -5.58
C ARG A 228 19.53 4.90 -6.96
N ASP A 229 18.28 4.52 -7.28
CA ASP A 229 17.97 4.02 -8.62
C ASP A 229 18.21 5.09 -9.69
N MET A 230 17.78 6.33 -9.45
CA MET A 230 18.01 7.46 -10.36
C MET A 230 19.52 7.78 -10.54
N GLU A 231 20.33 7.58 -9.51
CA GLU A 231 21.79 7.78 -9.52
C GLU A 231 22.54 6.59 -10.13
N SER A 232 21.84 5.51 -10.50
CA SER A 232 22.43 4.34 -11.14
C SER A 232 22.46 4.46 -12.66
N THR A 233 23.29 3.65 -13.33
CA THR A 233 23.34 3.56 -14.79
C THR A 233 22.15 2.81 -15.39
N LYS A 234 21.35 2.12 -14.55
CA LYS A 234 20.18 1.35 -14.98
C LYS A 234 18.95 2.25 -15.02
N ILE A 235 18.13 2.09 -16.05
CA ILE A 235 16.84 2.79 -16.12
C ILE A 235 15.95 2.30 -14.98
N MET A 236 15.54 3.20 -14.09
CA MET A 236 14.67 2.90 -12.96
C MET A 236 13.29 2.37 -13.41
N ASP A 237 12.80 1.33 -12.78
CA ASP A 237 11.40 0.89 -12.82
C ASP A 237 10.96 0.45 -11.43
N ARG A 238 10.62 1.45 -10.61
CA ARG A 238 10.27 1.21 -9.21
C ARG A 238 8.78 1.34 -8.96
N LEU A 239 8.27 0.39 -8.17
CA LEU A 239 6.90 0.40 -7.65
C LEU A 239 6.92 0.84 -6.18
N VAL A 240 6.23 1.91 -5.84
CA VAL A 240 5.99 2.32 -4.47
C VAL A 240 4.57 1.91 -4.07
N CYS A 241 4.49 0.92 -3.18
CA CYS A 241 3.24 0.44 -2.60
C CYS A 241 3.03 1.04 -1.22
N GLY A 242 1.82 1.45 -0.91
CA GLY A 242 1.47 1.92 0.43
C GLY A 242 0.02 2.36 0.47
N ASP A 243 -0.58 2.29 1.61
CA ASP A 243 -1.99 2.67 1.78
C ASP A 243 -2.26 4.11 1.36
N VAL A 244 -3.53 4.41 1.16
CA VAL A 244 -3.96 5.78 0.85
C VAL A 244 -3.58 6.69 2.01
N GLY A 245 -2.89 7.82 1.71
CA GLY A 245 -2.43 8.77 2.74
C GLY A 245 -1.08 8.42 3.40
N TYR A 246 -0.33 7.43 2.90
CA TYR A 246 1.00 7.04 3.41
C TYR A 246 2.15 7.84 2.80
N GLY A 247 1.88 8.98 2.16
CA GLY A 247 2.93 9.87 1.66
C GLY A 247 3.58 9.44 0.35
N LYS A 248 3.00 8.51 -0.43
CA LYS A 248 3.52 8.12 -1.77
C LYS A 248 3.79 9.33 -2.67
N THR A 249 2.93 10.35 -2.59
CA THR A 249 3.07 11.59 -3.38
C THR A 249 4.35 12.36 -3.01
N GLU A 250 4.77 12.34 -1.74
CA GLU A 250 6.01 13.00 -1.32
C GLU A 250 7.24 12.30 -1.89
N VAL A 251 7.25 10.96 -1.96
CA VAL A 251 8.32 10.20 -2.64
C VAL A 251 8.42 10.63 -4.10
N ALA A 252 7.27 10.73 -4.80
CA ALA A 252 7.21 11.16 -6.18
C ALA A 252 7.64 12.62 -6.39
N LEU A 253 7.29 13.51 -5.46
CA LEU A 253 7.64 14.93 -5.48
C LEU A 253 9.16 15.13 -5.36
N ARG A 254 9.81 14.41 -4.46
CA ARG A 254 11.27 14.47 -4.28
C ARG A 254 12.01 13.93 -5.50
N ALA A 255 11.53 12.84 -6.09
CA ALA A 255 12.07 12.31 -7.34
C ALA A 255 11.88 13.29 -8.51
N ALA A 256 10.68 13.91 -8.61
CA ALA A 256 10.41 14.90 -9.66
C ALA A 256 11.31 16.13 -9.52
N PHE A 257 11.50 16.64 -8.31
CA PHE A 257 12.36 17.80 -8.09
C PHE A 257 13.82 17.49 -8.41
N LYS A 258 14.33 16.29 -8.04
CA LYS A 258 15.66 15.82 -8.40
C LYS A 258 15.86 15.78 -9.92
N ALA A 259 14.87 15.28 -10.66
CA ALA A 259 14.94 15.23 -12.12
C ALA A 259 14.97 16.64 -12.76
N VAL A 260 14.16 17.56 -12.25
CA VAL A 260 14.10 18.95 -12.76
C VAL A 260 15.41 19.70 -12.52
N GLN A 261 16.09 19.47 -11.41
CA GLN A 261 17.38 20.11 -11.12
C GLN A 261 18.48 19.74 -12.15
N GLU A 262 18.39 18.56 -12.76
CA GLU A 262 19.27 18.11 -13.83
C GLU A 262 18.75 18.51 -15.24
N GLY A 263 17.74 19.41 -15.29
CA GLY A 263 17.16 19.91 -16.53
C GLY A 263 16.27 18.92 -17.27
N LYS A 264 15.87 17.83 -16.62
CA LYS A 264 14.97 16.83 -17.20
C LYS A 264 13.52 17.20 -17.00
N GLN A 265 12.68 16.88 -17.99
CA GLN A 265 11.24 17.04 -17.87
C GLN A 265 10.62 15.85 -17.14
N VAL A 266 9.55 16.12 -16.41
CA VAL A 266 8.80 15.13 -15.62
C VAL A 266 7.35 15.07 -16.08
N VAL A 267 6.84 13.86 -16.30
CA VAL A 267 5.40 13.60 -16.53
C VAL A 267 4.82 12.92 -15.31
N TYR A 268 3.76 13.50 -14.75
CA TYR A 268 2.95 12.88 -13.70
C TYR A 268 1.59 12.48 -14.29
N LEU A 269 1.41 11.19 -14.50
CA LEU A 269 0.23 10.61 -15.13
C LEU A 269 -0.75 10.11 -14.07
N VAL A 270 -1.98 10.59 -14.12
CA VAL A 270 -3.06 10.23 -13.19
C VAL A 270 -4.32 9.77 -13.94
N PRO A 271 -5.18 8.94 -13.31
CA PRO A 271 -6.33 8.38 -13.99
C PRO A 271 -7.49 9.37 -14.23
N THR A 272 -7.62 10.43 -13.42
CA THR A 272 -8.77 11.35 -13.49
C THR A 272 -8.36 12.82 -13.48
N THR A 273 -9.24 13.68 -14.04
CA THR A 273 -9.03 15.13 -14.12
C THR A 273 -8.95 15.80 -12.75
N ILE A 274 -9.81 15.38 -11.83
CA ILE A 274 -9.87 15.94 -10.47
C ILE A 274 -8.59 15.62 -9.72
N LEU A 275 -8.09 14.39 -9.84
CA LEU A 275 -6.82 13.99 -9.23
C LEU A 275 -5.64 14.75 -9.86
N ALA A 276 -5.68 15.00 -11.17
CA ALA A 276 -4.69 15.83 -11.85
C ALA A 276 -4.65 17.26 -11.27
N GLN A 277 -5.82 17.86 -11.04
CA GLN A 277 -5.92 19.19 -10.44
C GLN A 277 -5.41 19.19 -8.99
N GLN A 278 -5.75 18.17 -8.20
CA GLN A 278 -5.30 18.06 -6.80
C GLN A 278 -3.77 17.94 -6.73
N HIS A 279 -3.17 17.04 -7.51
CA HIS A 279 -1.71 16.92 -7.57
C HIS A 279 -1.05 18.20 -8.09
N TYR A 280 -1.64 18.85 -9.11
CA TYR A 280 -1.15 20.12 -9.60
C TYR A 280 -1.09 21.17 -8.48
N ASN A 281 -2.15 21.32 -7.70
CA ASN A 281 -2.20 22.25 -6.58
C ASN A 281 -1.13 21.90 -5.52
N THR A 282 -0.99 20.62 -5.17
CA THR A 282 0.01 20.14 -4.22
C THR A 282 1.45 20.45 -4.71
N PHE A 283 1.74 20.16 -5.98
CA PHE A 283 3.06 20.40 -6.55
C PHE A 283 3.38 21.90 -6.61
N VAL A 284 2.42 22.72 -7.07
CA VAL A 284 2.59 24.19 -7.10
C VAL A 284 2.82 24.75 -5.71
N GLN A 285 2.08 24.28 -4.70
CA GLN A 285 2.24 24.75 -3.33
C GLN A 285 3.62 24.35 -2.74
N ARG A 286 4.03 23.10 -2.97
CA ARG A 286 5.29 22.57 -2.43
C ARG A 286 6.52 23.16 -3.12
N LEU A 287 6.43 23.50 -4.40
CA LEU A 287 7.54 24.00 -5.22
C LEU A 287 7.48 25.52 -5.45
N LYS A 288 6.60 26.24 -4.75
CA LYS A 288 6.38 27.71 -4.93
C LYS A 288 7.63 28.57 -4.76
N ASP A 289 8.55 28.12 -3.91
CA ASP A 289 9.77 28.87 -3.56
C ASP A 289 10.96 28.51 -4.45
N PHE A 290 10.75 27.63 -5.46
CA PHE A 290 11.75 27.17 -6.41
C PHE A 290 11.38 27.57 -7.85
N PRO A 291 12.36 27.83 -8.73
CA PRO A 291 12.11 28.24 -10.11
C PRO A 291 11.72 27.04 -10.99
N VAL A 292 10.62 26.36 -10.65
CA VAL A 292 10.11 25.18 -11.38
C VAL A 292 8.77 25.53 -12.01
N ARG A 293 8.64 25.35 -13.31
CA ARG A 293 7.39 25.56 -14.02
C ARG A 293 6.58 24.27 -14.11
N ILE A 294 5.39 24.29 -13.54
CA ILE A 294 4.45 23.18 -13.48
C ILE A 294 3.23 23.54 -14.32
N ASP A 295 2.86 22.68 -15.26
CA ASP A 295 1.64 22.86 -16.05
C ASP A 295 0.70 21.66 -15.89
N LEU A 296 -0.59 21.94 -16.08
CA LEU A 296 -1.67 20.94 -16.04
C LEU A 296 -2.19 20.67 -17.44
N LEU A 297 -2.19 19.40 -17.85
CA LEU A 297 -2.68 18.96 -19.15
C LEU A 297 -3.87 18.01 -19.00
N CYS A 298 -5.04 18.56 -18.78
CA CYS A 298 -6.31 17.84 -18.65
C CYS A 298 -7.46 18.68 -19.20
N ARG A 299 -8.69 18.17 -19.15
CA ARG A 299 -9.87 18.85 -19.70
C ARG A 299 -10.27 20.13 -18.96
N PHE A 300 -9.82 20.36 -17.73
CA PHE A 300 -10.03 21.62 -17.00
C PHE A 300 -9.36 22.82 -17.68
N ARG A 301 -8.39 22.58 -18.54
CA ARG A 301 -7.71 23.63 -19.28
C ARG A 301 -8.40 23.87 -20.62
N SER A 302 -8.58 25.14 -20.99
CA SER A 302 -9.10 25.51 -22.30
C SER A 302 -8.24 24.96 -23.45
N SER A 303 -8.82 24.78 -24.63
CA SER A 303 -8.08 24.30 -25.81
C SER A 303 -6.84 25.16 -26.13
N TYR A 304 -6.95 26.47 -25.88
CA TYR A 304 -5.83 27.40 -26.05
C TYR A 304 -4.70 27.11 -25.04
N GLN A 305 -5.05 26.97 -23.77
CA GLN A 305 -4.07 26.65 -22.71
C GLN A 305 -3.39 25.31 -22.97
N GLN A 306 -4.15 24.27 -23.36
CA GLN A 306 -3.58 22.96 -23.69
C GLN A 306 -2.60 23.05 -24.86
N LYS A 307 -2.94 23.77 -25.94
CA LYS A 307 -2.04 23.98 -27.07
C LYS A 307 -0.76 24.68 -26.65
N LYS A 308 -0.86 25.72 -25.83
CA LYS A 308 0.29 26.46 -25.32
C LYS A 308 1.19 25.55 -24.46
N THR A 309 0.62 24.78 -23.52
CA THR A 309 1.36 23.81 -22.72
C THR A 309 2.09 22.78 -23.58
N VAL A 310 1.43 22.25 -24.63
CA VAL A 310 2.06 21.28 -25.56
C VAL A 310 3.22 21.90 -26.35
N GLU A 311 3.07 23.16 -26.79
CA GLU A 311 4.16 23.88 -27.47
C GLU A 311 5.34 24.15 -26.52
N ASP A 312 5.04 24.58 -25.29
CA ASP A 312 6.04 24.88 -24.27
C ASP A 312 6.77 23.62 -23.79
N LEU A 313 6.08 22.46 -23.72
CA LEU A 313 6.71 21.16 -23.46
C LEU A 313 7.75 20.80 -24.55
N LYS A 314 7.41 20.97 -25.81
CA LYS A 314 8.33 20.71 -26.93
C LYS A 314 9.55 21.64 -26.91
N LYS A 315 9.41 22.85 -26.41
CA LYS A 315 10.50 23.83 -26.26
C LYS A 315 11.34 23.58 -25.01
N GLY A 316 10.88 22.74 -24.07
CA GLY A 316 11.50 22.50 -22.78
C GLY A 316 11.31 23.65 -21.78
N LEU A 317 10.23 24.41 -21.92
CA LEU A 317 9.88 25.53 -21.02
C LEU A 317 8.97 25.10 -19.86
N VAL A 318 8.49 23.87 -19.86
CA VAL A 318 7.72 23.26 -18.77
C VAL A 318 8.55 22.13 -18.18
N ASP A 319 8.79 22.19 -16.88
CA ASP A 319 9.61 21.22 -16.18
C ASP A 319 8.80 20.01 -15.75
N ILE A 320 7.61 20.25 -15.20
CA ILE A 320 6.70 19.19 -14.73
C ILE A 320 5.34 19.37 -15.39
N VAL A 321 4.84 18.33 -16.05
CA VAL A 321 3.47 18.30 -16.54
C VAL A 321 2.68 17.22 -15.80
N ILE A 322 1.56 17.64 -15.20
CA ILE A 322 0.62 16.75 -14.54
C ILE A 322 -0.62 16.61 -15.43
N GLY A 323 -1.06 15.38 -15.68
CA GLY A 323 -2.23 15.22 -16.53
C GLY A 323 -2.77 13.80 -16.57
N THR A 324 -3.89 13.69 -17.29
CA THR A 324 -4.55 12.40 -17.55
C THR A 324 -3.98 11.78 -18.83
N HIS A 325 -4.67 10.80 -19.41
CA HIS A 325 -4.31 10.18 -20.68
C HIS A 325 -4.01 11.20 -21.82
N ARG A 326 -4.33 12.46 -21.66
CA ARG A 326 -4.02 13.54 -22.62
C ARG A 326 -2.52 13.74 -22.81
N VAL A 327 -1.71 13.52 -21.77
CA VAL A 327 -0.22 13.60 -21.85
C VAL A 327 0.37 12.48 -22.74
N LEU A 328 -0.40 11.42 -23.01
CA LEU A 328 -0.02 10.30 -23.88
C LEU A 328 -0.48 10.49 -25.34
N SER A 329 -1.01 11.66 -25.70
CA SER A 329 -1.53 11.92 -27.05
C SER A 329 -0.37 12.15 -28.04
N LYS A 330 -0.58 11.78 -29.31
CA LYS A 330 0.48 11.82 -30.34
C LYS A 330 1.04 13.23 -30.63
N ASP A 331 0.24 14.26 -30.36
CA ASP A 331 0.63 15.66 -30.54
C ASP A 331 1.50 16.22 -29.43
N VAL A 332 1.54 15.53 -28.27
CA VAL A 332 2.38 15.89 -27.14
C VAL A 332 3.78 15.34 -27.36
N GLY A 333 4.75 16.23 -27.41
CA GLY A 333 6.16 15.88 -27.48
C GLY A 333 6.92 16.53 -26.33
N TYR A 334 7.93 15.83 -25.86
CA TYR A 334 8.82 16.29 -24.80
C TYR A 334 10.20 16.58 -25.38
N LYS A 335 10.86 17.62 -24.91
CA LYS A 335 12.22 17.96 -25.37
C LYS A 335 13.24 17.00 -24.76
N ASP A 336 13.14 16.76 -23.47
CA ASP A 336 14.06 15.89 -22.72
C ASP A 336 13.35 15.28 -21.49
N LEU A 337 12.55 14.24 -21.75
CA LEU A 337 11.81 13.53 -20.71
C LEU A 337 12.75 12.60 -19.94
N GLY A 338 12.93 12.83 -18.63
CA GLY A 338 13.77 12.02 -17.76
C GLY A 338 13.00 11.12 -16.80
N LEU A 339 11.81 11.56 -16.32
CA LEU A 339 11.05 10.83 -15.34
C LEU A 339 9.56 10.75 -15.70
N LEU A 340 9.01 9.54 -15.63
CA LEU A 340 7.57 9.25 -15.77
C LEU A 340 7.05 8.72 -14.45
N ILE A 341 6.18 9.48 -13.80
CA ILE A 341 5.47 9.08 -12.58
C ILE A 341 4.07 8.64 -12.97
N ILE A 342 3.64 7.46 -12.52
CA ILE A 342 2.33 6.89 -12.83
C ILE A 342 1.59 6.60 -11.53
N ASP A 343 0.46 7.25 -11.33
CA ASP A 343 -0.40 6.96 -10.19
C ASP A 343 -1.51 5.99 -10.57
N GLU A 344 -1.69 4.94 -9.76
CA GLU A 344 -2.72 3.90 -9.93
C GLU A 344 -2.75 3.29 -11.37
N GLU A 345 -1.61 2.76 -11.82
CA GLU A 345 -1.41 2.17 -13.17
C GLU A 345 -2.52 1.19 -13.59
N GLN A 346 -3.11 0.47 -12.62
CA GLN A 346 -4.17 -0.51 -12.87
C GLN A 346 -5.45 0.10 -13.44
N ARG A 347 -5.65 1.41 -13.28
CA ARG A 347 -6.85 2.11 -13.75
C ARG A 347 -6.79 2.51 -15.21
N PHE A 348 -5.63 2.37 -15.85
CA PHE A 348 -5.49 2.68 -17.28
C PHE A 348 -5.92 1.50 -18.14
N GLY A 349 -6.69 1.79 -19.20
CA GLY A 349 -7.11 0.79 -20.19
C GLY A 349 -5.95 0.28 -21.05
N VAL A 350 -6.18 -0.83 -21.76
CA VAL A 350 -5.17 -1.54 -22.56
C VAL A 350 -4.44 -0.60 -23.55
N THR A 351 -5.18 0.23 -24.29
CA THR A 351 -4.62 1.18 -25.26
C THR A 351 -3.71 2.22 -24.64
N HIS A 352 -4.02 2.65 -23.41
CA HIS A 352 -3.16 3.59 -22.69
C HIS A 352 -1.91 2.91 -22.15
N LYS A 353 -2.02 1.66 -21.70
CA LYS A 353 -0.87 0.86 -21.25
C LYS A 353 0.16 0.63 -22.36
N GLU A 354 -0.30 0.42 -23.60
CA GLU A 354 0.60 0.32 -24.76
C GLU A 354 1.35 1.63 -25.03
N LYS A 355 0.68 2.77 -24.90
CA LYS A 355 1.32 4.10 -25.06
C LYS A 355 2.31 4.38 -23.91
N ILE A 356 1.96 4.03 -22.69
CA ILE A 356 2.84 4.10 -21.53
C ILE A 356 4.08 3.25 -21.78
N LYS A 357 3.92 2.03 -22.30
CA LYS A 357 5.04 1.14 -22.62
C LYS A 357 6.05 1.78 -23.57
N LYS A 358 5.60 2.52 -24.59
CA LYS A 358 6.48 3.24 -25.52
C LYS A 358 7.23 4.40 -24.86
N LEU A 359 6.59 5.13 -23.94
CA LEU A 359 7.25 6.21 -23.20
C LEU A 359 8.30 5.70 -22.21
N ARG A 360 8.14 4.45 -21.74
CA ARG A 360 9.03 3.83 -20.75
C ARG A 360 10.39 3.39 -21.32
N GLU A 361 10.57 3.32 -22.62
CA GLU A 361 11.73 2.63 -23.23
C GLU A 361 13.09 3.18 -22.76
N ASN A 362 13.21 4.52 -22.59
CA ASN A 362 14.46 5.17 -22.19
C ASN A 362 14.27 6.21 -21.07
N VAL A 363 13.27 6.04 -20.23
CA VAL A 363 12.88 7.00 -19.19
C VAL A 363 12.74 6.28 -17.87
N ASP A 364 13.18 6.89 -16.79
CA ASP A 364 12.94 6.40 -15.44
C ASP A 364 11.45 6.38 -15.12
N VAL A 365 11.00 5.32 -14.49
CA VAL A 365 9.58 5.12 -14.16
C VAL A 365 9.39 4.87 -12.67
N LEU A 366 8.57 5.71 -12.08
CA LEU A 366 8.10 5.56 -10.71
C LEU A 366 6.60 5.32 -10.71
N THR A 367 6.15 4.17 -10.26
CA THR A 367 4.72 3.84 -10.19
C THR A 367 4.26 3.86 -8.74
N LEU A 368 3.14 4.52 -8.49
CA LEU A 368 2.53 4.61 -7.16
C LEU A 368 1.24 3.79 -7.15
N THR A 369 0.98 3.04 -6.09
CA THR A 369 -0.29 2.33 -5.92
C THR A 369 -0.64 2.11 -4.45
N ALA A 370 -1.95 2.13 -4.13
CA ALA A 370 -2.44 1.76 -2.82
C ALA A 370 -2.69 0.25 -2.71
N THR A 371 -3.12 -0.37 -3.80
CA THR A 371 -3.40 -1.81 -3.88
C THR A 371 -2.81 -2.35 -5.17
N PRO A 372 -1.61 -2.93 -5.12
CA PRO A 372 -1.01 -3.49 -6.32
C PRO A 372 -1.90 -4.58 -6.90
N ILE A 373 -2.09 -4.56 -8.23
CA ILE A 373 -2.72 -5.71 -8.88
C ILE A 373 -1.82 -6.93 -8.69
N PRO A 374 -2.42 -8.11 -8.52
CA PRO A 374 -1.66 -9.34 -8.27
C PRO A 374 -0.50 -9.57 -9.25
N ARG A 375 -0.69 -9.25 -10.54
CA ARG A 375 0.38 -9.37 -11.55
C ARG A 375 1.57 -8.44 -11.27
N THR A 376 1.32 -7.17 -10.96
CA THR A 376 2.38 -6.18 -10.70
C THR A 376 3.12 -6.51 -9.41
N LEU A 377 2.38 -6.90 -8.37
CA LEU A 377 2.93 -7.38 -7.12
C LEU A 377 3.81 -8.62 -7.36
N HIS A 378 3.29 -9.59 -8.12
CA HIS A 378 4.03 -10.79 -8.47
C HIS A 378 5.36 -10.50 -9.21
N MET A 379 5.35 -9.58 -10.18
CA MET A 379 6.57 -9.17 -10.90
C MET A 379 7.61 -8.53 -9.98
N SER A 380 7.17 -7.79 -8.98
CA SER A 380 8.06 -7.17 -7.99
C SER A 380 8.61 -8.20 -6.99
N LEU A 381 7.77 -9.13 -6.55
CA LEU A 381 8.18 -10.20 -5.63
C LEU A 381 9.18 -11.17 -6.26
N ILE A 382 9.17 -11.34 -7.58
CA ILE A 382 10.13 -12.15 -8.33
C ILE A 382 11.45 -11.37 -8.62
N GLY A 383 11.56 -10.10 -8.16
CA GLY A 383 12.74 -9.28 -8.42
C GLY A 383 12.91 -8.84 -9.89
N ILE A 384 11.83 -8.84 -10.66
CA ILE A 384 11.81 -8.30 -12.03
C ILE A 384 11.65 -6.79 -12.00
N ARG A 385 10.94 -6.26 -11.01
CA ARG A 385 10.67 -4.84 -10.81
C ARG A 385 11.01 -4.46 -9.37
N ASP A 386 11.75 -3.37 -9.19
CA ASP A 386 12.09 -2.85 -7.87
C ASP A 386 10.84 -2.37 -7.13
N MET A 387 10.79 -2.62 -5.82
CA MET A 387 9.62 -2.29 -4.99
C MET A 387 10.03 -1.71 -3.65
N SER A 388 9.36 -0.63 -3.26
CA SER A 388 9.40 -0.09 -1.90
C SER A 388 7.98 -0.13 -1.31
N VAL A 389 7.88 -0.55 -0.06
CA VAL A 389 6.59 -0.70 0.64
C VAL A 389 6.53 0.26 1.80
N LEU A 390 5.42 1.01 1.89
CA LEU A 390 5.12 1.89 3.01
C LEU A 390 4.10 1.17 3.90
N GLU A 391 4.56 0.53 4.97
CA GLU A 391 3.72 -0.21 5.93
C GLU A 391 3.43 0.61 7.18
N GLU A 392 4.33 1.55 7.53
CA GLU A 392 4.18 2.40 8.69
C GLU A 392 3.25 3.57 8.41
N ALA A 393 2.18 3.67 9.21
CA ALA A 393 1.24 4.79 9.10
C ALA A 393 1.89 6.09 9.61
N PRO A 394 1.60 7.26 8.99
CA PRO A 394 1.94 8.55 9.58
C PRO A 394 1.36 8.69 11.00
N GLN A 395 2.06 9.40 11.87
CA GLN A 395 1.75 9.46 13.32
C GLN A 395 0.33 9.95 13.64
N ASP A 396 -0.22 10.87 12.84
CA ASP A 396 -1.53 11.49 13.08
C ASP A 396 -2.72 10.68 12.54
N ARG A 397 -2.51 9.45 12.08
CA ARG A 397 -3.56 8.66 11.44
C ARG A 397 -4.18 7.64 12.38
N MET A 398 -5.51 7.74 12.55
CA MET A 398 -6.27 6.79 13.35
C MET A 398 -6.83 5.64 12.49
N PRO A 399 -6.91 4.41 13.05
CA PRO A 399 -7.57 3.29 12.39
C PRO A 399 -9.05 3.60 12.11
N ILE A 400 -9.55 3.12 10.95
CA ILE A 400 -10.94 3.31 10.56
C ILE A 400 -11.79 2.23 11.21
N GLN A 401 -12.75 2.64 12.06
CA GLN A 401 -13.69 1.72 12.67
C GLN A 401 -14.62 1.12 11.60
N THR A 402 -14.47 -0.17 11.35
CA THR A 402 -15.16 -0.86 10.25
C THR A 402 -16.25 -1.79 10.80
N TYR A 403 -17.50 -1.57 10.36
CA TYR A 403 -18.67 -2.36 10.71
C TYR A 403 -19.24 -3.08 9.49
N VAL A 404 -19.52 -4.37 9.63
CA VAL A 404 -20.18 -5.18 8.60
C VAL A 404 -21.53 -5.63 9.20
N MET A 405 -22.64 -5.18 8.61
CA MET A 405 -23.96 -5.42 9.18
C MET A 405 -25.08 -5.40 8.12
N GLU A 406 -26.26 -5.86 8.52
CA GLU A 406 -27.46 -5.75 7.70
C GLU A 406 -27.91 -4.30 7.56
N TYR A 407 -28.49 -3.97 6.39
CA TYR A 407 -29.04 -2.65 6.12
C TYR A 407 -30.18 -2.30 7.07
N ASN A 408 -30.09 -1.15 7.74
CA ASN A 408 -31.12 -0.58 8.60
C ASN A 408 -31.17 0.95 8.45
N ASP A 409 -32.37 1.50 8.20
CA ASP A 409 -32.59 2.96 8.02
C ASP A 409 -32.25 3.77 9.27
N GLU A 410 -32.56 3.25 10.47
CA GLU A 410 -32.26 3.93 11.74
C GLU A 410 -30.76 4.08 11.94
N MET A 411 -29.98 3.03 11.66
CA MET A 411 -28.53 3.06 11.76
C MET A 411 -27.93 4.04 10.75
N VAL A 412 -28.43 4.06 9.48
CA VAL A 412 -27.99 5.01 8.47
C VAL A 412 -28.23 6.44 8.92
N ARG A 413 -29.44 6.72 9.47
CA ARG A 413 -29.77 8.04 10.01
C ARG A 413 -28.85 8.44 11.17
N GLU A 414 -28.60 7.52 12.09
CA GLU A 414 -27.73 7.76 13.24
C GLU A 414 -26.28 8.02 12.78
N ALA A 415 -25.75 7.21 11.86
CA ALA A 415 -24.39 7.37 11.34
C ALA A 415 -24.20 8.73 10.65
N ILE A 416 -25.16 9.15 9.82
CA ILE A 416 -25.14 10.45 9.16
C ILE A 416 -25.27 11.58 10.20
N GLY A 417 -26.29 11.52 11.08
CA GLY A 417 -26.53 12.54 12.09
C GLY A 417 -25.34 12.75 13.02
N ARG A 418 -24.65 11.66 13.40
CA ARG A 418 -23.42 11.71 14.20
C ARG A 418 -22.29 12.45 13.47
N GLU A 419 -22.12 12.22 12.16
CA GLU A 419 -21.10 12.91 11.39
C GLU A 419 -21.41 14.39 11.24
N LEU A 420 -22.66 14.73 10.93
CA LEU A 420 -23.11 16.12 10.79
C LEU A 420 -22.98 16.91 12.10
N SER A 421 -23.30 16.27 13.25
CA SER A 421 -23.20 16.93 14.57
C SER A 421 -21.78 17.36 14.93
N ARG A 422 -20.76 16.73 14.33
CA ARG A 422 -19.36 17.13 14.50
C ARG A 422 -18.80 17.96 13.33
N GLY A 423 -19.70 18.43 12.43
CA GLY A 423 -19.35 19.25 11.27
C GLY A 423 -18.61 18.50 10.16
N GLY A 424 -18.72 17.16 10.13
CA GLY A 424 -18.12 16.32 9.10
C GLY A 424 -19.06 16.02 7.94
N GLN A 425 -18.54 15.36 6.92
CA GLN A 425 -19.25 14.97 5.71
C GLN A 425 -19.29 13.45 5.55
N VAL A 426 -20.26 12.95 4.78
CA VAL A 426 -20.51 11.52 4.60
C VAL A 426 -20.42 11.12 3.13
N TYR A 427 -19.66 10.07 2.85
CA TYR A 427 -19.76 9.33 1.60
C TYR A 427 -20.80 8.21 1.72
N TYR A 428 -21.76 8.19 0.82
CA TYR A 428 -22.71 7.10 0.67
C TYR A 428 -22.51 6.40 -0.68
N VAL A 429 -21.99 5.19 -0.68
CA VAL A 429 -21.64 4.45 -1.90
C VAL A 429 -22.79 3.54 -2.31
N TYR A 430 -23.30 3.75 -3.53
CA TYR A 430 -24.33 2.93 -4.13
C TYR A 430 -24.03 2.65 -5.61
N ASN A 431 -23.65 1.42 -5.95
CA ASN A 431 -23.09 1.09 -7.26
C ASN A 431 -24.15 0.73 -8.32
N ARG A 432 -25.23 1.53 -8.42
CA ARG A 432 -26.22 1.45 -9.49
C ARG A 432 -26.63 2.83 -9.93
N VAL A 433 -26.47 3.12 -11.21
CA VAL A 433 -26.76 4.44 -11.77
C VAL A 433 -28.26 4.71 -11.85
N ASN A 434 -29.06 3.70 -12.22
CA ASN A 434 -30.48 3.89 -12.50
C ASN A 434 -31.31 4.37 -11.30
N ASP A 435 -30.94 3.91 -10.11
CA ASP A 435 -31.71 4.12 -8.87
C ASP A 435 -31.01 5.09 -7.90
N ILE A 436 -29.88 5.68 -8.29
CA ILE A 436 -29.05 6.50 -7.37
C ILE A 436 -29.78 7.77 -6.91
N ALA A 437 -30.58 8.38 -7.78
CA ALA A 437 -31.39 9.54 -7.46
C ALA A 437 -32.47 9.21 -6.42
N ASP A 438 -33.10 8.02 -6.53
CA ASP A 438 -34.11 7.56 -5.57
C ASP A 438 -33.47 7.28 -4.19
N VAL A 439 -32.25 6.72 -4.18
CA VAL A 439 -31.48 6.52 -2.95
C VAL A 439 -31.13 7.85 -2.31
N ALA A 440 -30.67 8.84 -3.08
CA ALA A 440 -30.39 10.18 -2.57
C ALA A 440 -31.65 10.84 -1.99
N GLY A 441 -32.80 10.74 -2.69
CA GLY A 441 -34.07 11.20 -2.18
C GLY A 441 -34.55 10.47 -0.92
N ARG A 442 -34.21 9.17 -0.76
CA ARG A 442 -34.48 8.41 0.46
C ARG A 442 -33.62 8.91 1.62
N ILE A 443 -32.32 9.11 1.40
CA ILE A 443 -31.41 9.65 2.40
C ILE A 443 -31.83 11.04 2.84
N GLN A 444 -32.21 11.92 1.90
CA GLN A 444 -32.73 13.26 2.22
C GLN A 444 -33.98 13.21 3.11
N ARG A 445 -34.85 12.21 2.93
CA ARG A 445 -36.04 12.02 3.79
C ARG A 445 -35.68 11.46 5.17
N LEU A 446 -34.64 10.63 5.26
CA LEU A 446 -34.16 10.08 6.53
C LEU A 446 -33.45 11.12 7.40
N VAL A 447 -32.74 12.07 6.76
CA VAL A 447 -31.99 13.15 7.41
C VAL A 447 -32.35 14.47 6.71
N PRO A 448 -33.49 15.08 7.03
CA PRO A 448 -33.99 16.29 6.35
C PRO A 448 -33.08 17.51 6.49
N GLU A 449 -32.30 17.57 7.57
CA GLU A 449 -31.32 18.64 7.86
C GLU A 449 -30.05 18.57 7.00
N ALA A 450 -29.75 17.44 6.36
CA ALA A 450 -28.57 17.26 5.55
C ALA A 450 -28.77 17.80 4.12
N ASN A 451 -27.77 18.42 3.53
CA ASN A 451 -27.72 18.70 2.10
C ASN A 451 -27.19 17.47 1.36
N VAL A 452 -28.10 16.74 0.69
CA VAL A 452 -27.76 15.47 0.00
C VAL A 452 -27.69 15.70 -1.50
N SER A 453 -26.59 15.30 -2.10
CA SER A 453 -26.41 15.27 -3.56
C SER A 453 -25.96 13.89 -4.03
N TYR A 454 -26.05 13.64 -5.34
CA TYR A 454 -25.60 12.38 -5.91
C TYR A 454 -24.71 12.57 -7.14
N ALA A 455 -23.80 11.63 -7.37
CA ALA A 455 -22.86 11.66 -8.48
C ALA A 455 -22.58 10.25 -9.05
N HIS A 456 -22.50 10.15 -10.38
CA HIS A 456 -22.16 8.89 -11.06
C HIS A 456 -21.43 9.12 -12.39
N GLY A 457 -20.71 8.10 -12.86
CA GLY A 457 -19.84 8.20 -14.02
C GLY A 457 -20.51 8.44 -15.38
N GLN A 458 -21.86 8.38 -15.47
CA GLN A 458 -22.61 8.69 -16.69
C GLN A 458 -23.13 10.13 -16.73
N MET A 459 -22.92 10.92 -15.65
CA MET A 459 -23.23 12.34 -15.65
C MET A 459 -22.34 13.11 -16.61
N ASN A 460 -22.83 14.28 -17.05
CA ASN A 460 -22.00 15.23 -17.76
C ASN A 460 -20.81 15.62 -16.84
N GLU A 461 -19.62 15.64 -17.41
CA GLU A 461 -18.38 15.91 -16.67
C GLU A 461 -18.46 17.24 -15.88
N ARG A 462 -19.06 18.29 -16.44
CA ARG A 462 -19.24 19.57 -15.74
C ARG A 462 -20.11 19.44 -14.50
N GLN A 463 -21.24 18.74 -14.62
CA GLN A 463 -22.12 18.51 -13.47
C GLN A 463 -21.40 17.70 -12.37
N LEU A 464 -20.62 16.70 -12.78
CA LEU A 464 -19.84 15.91 -11.85
C LEU A 464 -18.78 16.77 -11.12
N GLU A 465 -18.12 17.64 -11.87
CA GLU A 465 -17.11 18.56 -11.35
C GLU A 465 -17.72 19.57 -10.38
N ASP A 466 -18.86 20.16 -10.73
CA ASP A 466 -19.58 21.13 -9.87
C ASP A 466 -20.00 20.46 -8.55
N ILE A 467 -20.60 19.26 -8.61
CA ILE A 467 -20.99 18.50 -7.41
C ILE A 467 -19.76 18.15 -6.54
N MET A 468 -18.67 17.74 -7.16
CA MET A 468 -17.44 17.42 -6.40
C MET A 468 -16.80 18.65 -5.78
N TYR A 469 -16.86 19.79 -6.49
CA TYR A 469 -16.39 21.07 -5.96
C TYR A 469 -17.23 21.53 -4.76
N ASP A 470 -18.56 21.47 -4.86
CA ASP A 470 -19.49 21.80 -3.77
C ASP A 470 -19.27 20.87 -2.56
N PHE A 471 -18.99 19.57 -2.81
CA PHE A 471 -18.69 18.63 -1.73
C PHE A 471 -17.35 18.93 -1.07
N ILE A 472 -16.30 19.29 -1.82
CA ILE A 472 -15.00 19.67 -1.29
C ILE A 472 -15.10 20.94 -0.43
N ASN A 473 -15.93 21.90 -0.84
CA ASN A 473 -16.12 23.16 -0.12
C ASN A 473 -17.04 23.03 1.11
N GLY A 474 -17.72 21.88 1.29
CA GLY A 474 -18.61 21.65 2.43
C GLY A 474 -20.05 22.10 2.18
N ASP A 475 -20.43 22.48 0.95
CA ASP A 475 -21.80 22.86 0.59
C ASP A 475 -22.74 21.64 0.51
N ILE A 476 -22.18 20.42 0.39
CA ILE A 476 -22.88 19.15 0.40
C ILE A 476 -22.43 18.36 1.62
N ASP A 477 -23.36 17.90 2.44
CA ASP A 477 -23.10 17.12 3.64
C ASP A 477 -22.99 15.62 3.35
N VAL A 478 -23.85 15.10 2.47
CA VAL A 478 -23.87 13.68 2.09
C VAL A 478 -23.78 13.54 0.57
N LEU A 479 -22.72 12.91 0.12
CA LEU A 479 -22.54 12.58 -1.29
C LEU A 479 -22.90 11.12 -1.56
N VAL A 480 -24.02 10.88 -2.23
CA VAL A 480 -24.41 9.55 -2.73
C VAL A 480 -23.70 9.31 -4.06
N SER A 481 -22.83 8.32 -4.15
CA SER A 481 -22.03 8.13 -5.35
C SER A 481 -21.86 6.67 -5.74
N THR A 482 -21.58 6.44 -7.01
CA THR A 482 -21.03 5.15 -7.47
C THR A 482 -19.55 5.03 -7.08
N THR A 483 -18.84 4.05 -7.62
CA THR A 483 -17.40 3.85 -7.38
C THR A 483 -16.49 4.97 -7.90
N ILE A 484 -17.05 6.08 -8.40
CA ILE A 484 -16.24 7.23 -8.86
C ILE A 484 -15.34 7.80 -7.77
N ILE A 485 -15.73 7.69 -6.50
CA ILE A 485 -14.91 8.16 -5.36
C ILE A 485 -13.67 7.29 -5.10
N GLU A 486 -13.57 6.10 -5.71
CA GLU A 486 -12.33 5.30 -5.66
C GLU A 486 -11.12 6.04 -6.28
N THR A 487 -11.35 7.12 -7.02
CA THR A 487 -10.35 7.78 -7.87
C THR A 487 -9.30 8.62 -7.15
N GLY A 488 -9.16 8.53 -5.84
CA GLY A 488 -8.01 9.11 -5.15
C GLY A 488 -8.24 10.46 -4.49
N LEU A 489 -9.45 11.03 -4.58
CA LEU A 489 -9.78 12.32 -3.97
C LEU A 489 -9.51 12.34 -2.48
N ASP A 490 -8.87 13.40 -2.03
CA ASP A 490 -8.63 13.69 -0.63
C ASP A 490 -9.60 14.77 -0.14
N ILE A 491 -10.50 14.36 0.76
CA ILE A 491 -11.46 15.27 1.42
C ILE A 491 -11.33 15.04 2.92
N PRO A 492 -10.54 15.87 3.62
CA PRO A 492 -10.24 15.68 5.03
C PRO A 492 -11.47 15.69 5.94
N ASN A 493 -12.53 16.38 5.53
CA ASN A 493 -13.77 16.51 6.33
C ASN A 493 -14.72 15.32 6.17
N ALA A 494 -14.52 14.43 5.19
CA ALA A 494 -15.32 13.23 5.00
C ALA A 494 -14.77 12.08 5.86
N ASN A 495 -15.36 11.86 7.05
CA ASN A 495 -14.89 10.86 8.01
C ASN A 495 -15.87 9.70 8.22
N THR A 496 -17.00 9.68 7.55
CA THR A 496 -17.94 8.55 7.56
C THR A 496 -18.20 8.04 6.15
N MET A 497 -18.02 6.73 5.96
CA MET A 497 -18.29 5.99 4.72
C MET A 497 -19.41 4.98 4.95
N ILE A 498 -20.46 5.02 4.14
CA ILE A 498 -21.53 4.03 4.14
C ILE A 498 -21.54 3.34 2.77
N ILE A 499 -21.37 2.03 2.71
CA ILE A 499 -21.36 1.25 1.47
C ILE A 499 -22.58 0.33 1.45
N GLN A 500 -23.55 0.62 0.61
CA GLN A 500 -24.74 -0.20 0.41
C GLN A 500 -24.46 -1.35 -0.57
N ASP A 501 -25.08 -2.53 -0.33
CA ASP A 501 -24.83 -3.76 -1.11
C ASP A 501 -23.33 -4.14 -1.14
N ALA A 502 -22.61 -4.02 -0.01
CA ALA A 502 -21.16 -4.24 0.09
C ALA A 502 -20.74 -5.65 -0.35
N ASP A 503 -21.63 -6.64 -0.28
CA ASP A 503 -21.42 -8.02 -0.76
C ASP A 503 -21.17 -8.14 -2.27
N ARG A 504 -21.45 -7.09 -3.03
CA ARG A 504 -21.24 -7.04 -4.49
C ARG A 504 -19.90 -6.47 -4.92
N PHE A 505 -19.15 -5.90 -3.98
CA PHE A 505 -17.85 -5.29 -4.25
C PHE A 505 -16.70 -6.30 -4.14
N GLY A 506 -15.64 -6.04 -4.87
CA GLY A 506 -14.37 -6.74 -4.69
C GLY A 506 -13.67 -6.31 -3.39
N LEU A 507 -12.85 -7.19 -2.81
CA LEU A 507 -12.14 -6.90 -1.56
C LEU A 507 -11.23 -5.67 -1.69
N SER A 508 -10.44 -5.60 -2.75
CA SER A 508 -9.58 -4.44 -3.04
C SER A 508 -10.38 -3.15 -3.23
N GLN A 509 -11.60 -3.21 -3.82
CA GLN A 509 -12.46 -2.04 -3.95
C GLN A 509 -12.99 -1.56 -2.60
N LEU A 510 -13.46 -2.49 -1.74
CA LEU A 510 -13.90 -2.15 -0.39
C LEU A 510 -12.77 -1.50 0.41
N TYR A 511 -11.55 -2.01 0.28
CA TYR A 511 -10.38 -1.46 0.94
C TYR A 511 -10.05 -0.05 0.44
N GLN A 512 -10.05 0.18 -0.87
CA GLN A 512 -9.82 1.50 -1.45
C GLN A 512 -10.90 2.51 -1.05
N LEU A 513 -12.18 2.10 -1.05
CA LEU A 513 -13.29 2.94 -0.59
C LEU A 513 -13.12 3.28 0.89
N ARG A 514 -12.88 2.29 1.75
CA ARG A 514 -12.62 2.51 3.17
C ARG A 514 -11.49 3.53 3.40
N GLY A 515 -10.41 3.44 2.64
CA GLY A 515 -9.28 4.36 2.71
C GLY A 515 -9.57 5.81 2.26
N ARG A 516 -10.80 6.12 1.76
CA ARG A 516 -11.20 7.49 1.41
C ARG A 516 -11.61 8.32 2.61
N VAL A 517 -11.85 7.72 3.76
CA VAL A 517 -12.12 8.38 5.04
C VAL A 517 -10.94 8.18 6.00
N GLY A 518 -10.90 8.94 7.10
CA GLY A 518 -9.83 8.85 8.09
C GLY A 518 -8.51 9.47 7.63
N ARG A 519 -8.57 10.61 6.97
CA ARG A 519 -7.41 11.39 6.53
C ARG A 519 -7.13 12.61 7.38
N SER A 520 -7.83 12.70 8.50
CA SER A 520 -7.66 13.72 9.53
C SER A 520 -7.37 13.07 10.88
N ASN A 521 -7.05 13.85 11.88
CA ASN A 521 -6.90 13.42 13.27
C ASN A 521 -8.22 13.01 13.94
N ARG A 522 -9.33 13.00 13.19
CA ARG A 522 -10.67 12.61 13.67
C ARG A 522 -10.90 11.12 13.42
N MET A 523 -11.59 10.47 14.37
CA MET A 523 -12.01 9.08 14.23
C MET A 523 -12.96 8.91 13.04
N ALA A 524 -12.64 7.97 12.15
CA ALA A 524 -13.43 7.68 10.97
C ALA A 524 -14.17 6.34 11.08
N TYR A 525 -15.27 6.26 10.35
CA TYR A 525 -16.18 5.11 10.37
C TYR A 525 -16.48 4.60 8.96
N ALA A 526 -16.49 3.29 8.79
CA ALA A 526 -16.90 2.63 7.56
C ALA A 526 -17.99 1.60 7.86
N PHE A 527 -19.18 1.80 7.32
CA PHE A 527 -20.31 0.89 7.45
C PHE A 527 -20.52 0.14 6.13
N LEU A 528 -20.26 -1.16 6.15
CA LEU A 528 -20.44 -2.05 5.02
C LEU A 528 -21.77 -2.80 5.20
N LEU A 529 -22.76 -2.40 4.40
CA LEU A 529 -24.14 -2.84 4.55
C LEU A 529 -24.50 -3.88 3.48
N TYR A 530 -25.07 -4.99 3.91
CA TYR A 530 -25.68 -5.97 3.00
C TYR A 530 -27.19 -6.05 3.24
N ARG A 531 -27.94 -6.59 2.27
CA ARG A 531 -29.39 -6.63 2.36
C ARG A 531 -29.85 -7.52 3.49
N ARG A 532 -30.87 -7.06 4.20
CA ARG A 532 -31.56 -7.85 5.21
C ARG A 532 -32.11 -9.14 4.60
N ASP A 533 -32.10 -10.22 5.37
CA ASP A 533 -32.59 -11.55 4.99
C ASP A 533 -31.94 -12.16 3.73
N LYS A 534 -30.77 -11.69 3.32
CA LYS A 534 -30.04 -12.24 2.20
C LYS A 534 -28.99 -13.23 2.68
N LEU A 535 -29.07 -14.47 2.19
CA LEU A 535 -27.98 -15.43 2.31
C LEU A 535 -26.80 -14.95 1.45
N LEU A 536 -25.69 -14.63 2.11
CA LEU A 536 -24.48 -14.23 1.43
C LEU A 536 -23.87 -15.43 0.70
N LYS A 537 -23.32 -15.18 -0.48
CA LYS A 537 -22.47 -16.19 -1.14
C LYS A 537 -21.18 -16.34 -0.34
N GLU A 538 -20.66 -17.55 -0.25
CA GLU A 538 -19.40 -17.86 0.47
C GLU A 538 -18.25 -16.90 0.17
N VAL A 539 -18.05 -16.58 -1.12
CA VAL A 539 -17.02 -15.63 -1.57
C VAL A 539 -17.27 -14.21 -1.02
N ALA A 540 -18.52 -13.76 -0.97
CA ALA A 540 -18.88 -12.45 -0.42
C ALA A 540 -18.67 -12.40 1.09
N GLU A 541 -19.03 -13.47 1.80
CA GLU A 541 -18.81 -13.61 3.23
C GLU A 541 -17.32 -13.58 3.56
N LYS A 542 -16.49 -14.32 2.84
CA LYS A 542 -15.02 -14.30 2.99
C LYS A 542 -14.43 -12.91 2.78
N ARG A 543 -14.90 -12.16 1.77
CA ARG A 543 -14.45 -10.77 1.53
C ARG A 543 -14.84 -9.82 2.65
N LEU A 544 -16.08 -9.91 3.12
CA LEU A 544 -16.56 -9.08 4.23
C LEU A 544 -15.89 -9.45 5.56
N ALA A 545 -15.59 -10.73 5.78
CA ALA A 545 -14.80 -11.17 6.92
C ALA A 545 -13.37 -10.61 6.85
N ALA A 546 -12.72 -10.70 5.70
CA ALA A 546 -11.37 -10.18 5.50
C ALA A 546 -11.28 -8.67 5.75
N ILE A 547 -12.20 -7.85 5.20
CA ILE A 547 -12.18 -6.40 5.42
C ILE A 547 -12.41 -6.01 6.89
N ARG A 548 -13.11 -6.85 7.64
CA ARG A 548 -13.33 -6.69 9.09
C ARG A 548 -12.11 -7.11 9.90
N GLU A 549 -11.39 -8.14 9.46
CA GLU A 549 -10.17 -8.65 10.10
C GLU A 549 -9.00 -7.68 9.93
N PHE A 550 -8.77 -7.20 8.71
CA PHE A 550 -7.70 -6.25 8.40
C PHE A 550 -8.10 -4.80 8.69
N THR A 551 -8.24 -4.47 9.97
CA THR A 551 -8.56 -3.11 10.43
C THR A 551 -7.33 -2.24 10.61
N ASP A 552 -6.16 -2.86 10.81
CA ASP A 552 -4.91 -2.15 11.02
C ASP A 552 -4.50 -1.35 9.78
N LEU A 553 -3.88 -0.21 10.04
CA LEU A 553 -3.28 0.61 9.01
C LEU A 553 -2.08 -0.16 8.39
N GLY A 554 -1.83 0.02 7.08
CA GLY A 554 -0.76 -0.69 6.37
C GLY A 554 -1.15 -2.07 5.82
N SER A 555 -2.45 -2.43 5.84
CA SER A 555 -2.91 -3.75 5.40
C SER A 555 -3.08 -3.92 3.88
N GLY A 556 -2.71 -2.92 3.06
CA GLY A 556 -2.97 -2.93 1.60
C GLY A 556 -2.41 -4.14 0.87
N ILE A 557 -1.18 -4.54 1.17
CA ILE A 557 -0.57 -5.74 0.58
C ILE A 557 -1.26 -7.01 1.09
N LYS A 558 -1.56 -7.10 2.39
CA LYS A 558 -2.28 -8.23 3.00
C LYS A 558 -3.65 -8.42 2.34
N ILE A 559 -4.36 -7.33 2.10
CA ILE A 559 -5.65 -7.32 1.38
C ILE A 559 -5.48 -7.76 -0.07
N ALA A 560 -4.44 -7.32 -0.77
CA ALA A 560 -4.18 -7.75 -2.14
C ALA A 560 -3.88 -9.25 -2.22
N MET A 561 -3.11 -9.78 -1.28
CA MET A 561 -2.84 -11.21 -1.16
C MET A 561 -4.12 -11.99 -0.82
N ARG A 562 -4.92 -11.49 0.12
CA ARG A 562 -6.19 -12.13 0.50
C ARG A 562 -7.22 -12.12 -0.63
N ASP A 563 -7.29 -11.05 -1.42
CA ASP A 563 -8.15 -10.99 -2.61
C ASP A 563 -7.72 -12.03 -3.66
N LEU A 564 -6.41 -12.23 -3.79
CA LEU A 564 -5.84 -13.27 -4.64
C LEU A 564 -6.23 -14.68 -4.18
N GLU A 565 -6.14 -14.97 -2.89
CA GLU A 565 -6.57 -16.24 -2.31
C GLU A 565 -8.06 -16.51 -2.55
N ILE A 566 -8.92 -15.51 -2.31
CA ILE A 566 -10.38 -15.63 -2.46
C ILE A 566 -10.79 -15.79 -3.93
N ARG A 567 -10.14 -15.09 -4.85
CA ARG A 567 -10.43 -15.20 -6.30
C ARG A 567 -9.84 -16.47 -6.92
N GLY A 568 -8.83 -17.06 -6.27
CA GLY A 568 -7.96 -18.06 -6.88
C GLY A 568 -6.97 -17.43 -7.86
N ALA A 569 -5.79 -18.00 -7.94
CA ALA A 569 -4.69 -17.50 -8.79
C ALA A 569 -4.95 -17.68 -10.32
N GLY A 570 -6.15 -18.13 -10.70
CA GLY A 570 -6.50 -18.63 -12.02
C GLY A 570 -6.40 -17.66 -13.20
N ASN A 571 -6.26 -16.34 -12.98
CA ASN A 571 -6.30 -15.35 -14.08
C ASN A 571 -5.11 -14.38 -14.10
N LEU A 572 -4.07 -14.64 -13.33
CA LEU A 572 -2.96 -13.69 -13.12
C LEU A 572 -2.05 -13.52 -14.34
N LEU A 573 -1.79 -14.59 -15.06
CA LEU A 573 -0.83 -14.63 -16.17
C LEU A 573 -1.42 -15.17 -17.50
N GLY A 574 -2.75 -15.37 -17.55
CA GLY A 574 -3.47 -15.91 -18.70
C GLY A 574 -4.07 -17.29 -18.41
N GLU A 575 -5.12 -17.67 -19.18
CA GLU A 575 -5.88 -18.92 -18.96
C GLU A 575 -5.02 -20.20 -19.01
N ALA A 576 -3.96 -20.21 -19.79
CA ALA A 576 -3.05 -21.36 -19.91
C ALA A 576 -2.22 -21.62 -18.65
N GLN A 577 -2.03 -20.63 -17.79
CA GLN A 577 -1.17 -20.72 -16.59
C GLN A 577 -1.96 -20.97 -15.31
N SER A 578 -3.26 -20.69 -15.32
CA SER A 578 -4.14 -20.90 -14.16
C SER A 578 -4.13 -22.35 -13.66
N GLY A 579 -4.16 -23.30 -14.56
CA GLY A 579 -4.13 -24.73 -14.22
C GLY A 579 -2.82 -25.19 -13.57
N HIS A 580 -1.70 -24.58 -13.91
CA HIS A 580 -0.39 -24.89 -13.32
C HIS A 580 -0.25 -24.34 -11.91
N MET A 581 -0.76 -23.15 -11.66
CA MET A 581 -0.77 -22.50 -10.36
C MET A 581 -1.71 -23.23 -9.38
N GLU A 582 -2.89 -23.64 -9.84
CA GLU A 582 -3.83 -24.46 -9.05
C GLU A 582 -3.25 -25.84 -8.71
N ALA A 583 -2.39 -26.39 -9.56
CA ALA A 583 -1.82 -27.72 -9.36
C ALA A 583 -0.81 -27.78 -8.21
N VAL A 584 -0.05 -26.72 -7.94
CA VAL A 584 1.02 -26.69 -6.92
C VAL A 584 0.79 -25.67 -5.81
N GLY A 585 -0.20 -24.80 -5.95
CA GLY A 585 -0.44 -23.65 -5.06
C GLY A 585 0.39 -22.43 -5.46
N TYR A 586 -0.09 -21.27 -5.01
CA TYR A 586 0.47 -19.97 -5.42
C TYR A 586 1.93 -19.78 -5.00
N ASP A 587 2.24 -20.04 -3.74
CA ASP A 587 3.56 -19.74 -3.17
C ASP A 587 4.66 -20.63 -3.77
N LEU A 588 4.38 -21.93 -3.95
CA LEU A 588 5.33 -22.83 -4.61
C LEU A 588 5.53 -22.47 -6.08
N TYR A 589 4.46 -22.05 -6.77
CA TYR A 589 4.57 -21.55 -8.15
C TYR A 589 5.47 -20.31 -8.22
N CYS A 590 5.30 -19.34 -7.29
CA CYS A 590 6.11 -18.13 -7.20
C CYS A 590 7.59 -18.44 -6.89
N LYS A 591 7.85 -19.37 -5.96
CA LYS A 591 9.19 -19.85 -5.64
C LYS A 591 9.89 -20.42 -6.88
N MET A 592 9.19 -21.31 -7.61
CA MET A 592 9.72 -21.91 -8.84
C MET A 592 9.97 -20.89 -9.94
N LEU A 593 9.13 -19.86 -10.05
CA LEU A 593 9.30 -18.79 -11.04
C LEU A 593 10.46 -17.87 -10.69
N ASN A 594 10.62 -17.53 -9.41
CA ASN A 594 11.77 -16.76 -8.94
C ASN A 594 13.09 -17.49 -9.20
N GLU A 595 13.16 -18.77 -8.86
CA GLU A 595 14.33 -19.62 -9.16
C GLU A 595 14.66 -19.63 -10.67
N ALA A 596 13.63 -19.79 -11.52
CA ALA A 596 13.81 -19.81 -12.98
C ALA A 596 14.31 -18.45 -13.52
N VAL A 597 13.81 -17.33 -12.99
CA VAL A 597 14.24 -15.97 -13.36
C VAL A 597 15.68 -15.72 -12.92
N LEU A 598 16.05 -16.10 -11.70
CA LEU A 598 17.41 -15.95 -11.18
C LEU A 598 18.43 -16.75 -12.02
N GLN A 599 18.09 -18.00 -12.39
CA GLN A 599 18.91 -18.82 -13.28
C GLN A 599 19.12 -18.16 -14.66
N LEU A 600 18.08 -17.56 -15.23
CA LEU A 600 18.16 -16.88 -16.53
C LEU A 600 18.92 -15.54 -16.48
N LYS A 601 18.95 -14.86 -15.33
CA LYS A 601 19.71 -13.62 -15.10
C LYS A 601 21.23 -13.86 -14.94
N GLY A 602 21.68 -15.12 -14.97
CA GLY A 602 23.11 -15.46 -14.85
C GLY A 602 23.61 -15.43 -13.40
N GLY A 603 22.72 -15.42 -12.43
CA GLY A 603 23.02 -15.80 -11.06
C GLY A 603 23.48 -17.26 -11.10
N GLY A 604 24.80 -17.48 -10.99
CA GLY A 604 25.37 -18.81 -10.93
C GLY A 604 24.64 -19.62 -9.88
N GLU A 605 24.71 -20.93 -9.99
CA GLU A 605 24.39 -21.86 -8.91
C GLU A 605 25.25 -21.58 -7.66
N GLU A 606 25.12 -20.42 -7.05
CA GLU A 606 25.27 -20.30 -5.61
C GLU A 606 24.04 -21.00 -5.06
N GLY A 607 24.18 -22.35 -5.02
CA GLY A 607 23.19 -23.22 -4.44
C GLY A 607 22.88 -22.66 -3.06
N MET A 608 21.62 -22.25 -2.85
CA MET A 608 21.12 -22.12 -1.49
C MET A 608 21.33 -23.48 -0.86
N TYR A 609 22.43 -23.64 -0.14
CA TYR A 609 22.68 -24.83 0.65
C TYR A 609 21.64 -24.82 1.78
N THR A 610 20.61 -25.63 1.66
CA THR A 610 19.73 -25.93 2.79
C THR A 610 20.46 -26.89 3.68
N THR A 611 21.02 -26.40 4.79
CA THR A 611 21.59 -27.23 5.80
C THR A 611 20.48 -27.69 6.73
N THR A 612 20.25 -29.00 6.81
CA THR A 612 19.35 -29.58 7.81
C THR A 612 20.20 -30.03 9.01
N VAL A 613 19.91 -29.43 10.16
CA VAL A 613 20.54 -29.80 11.43
C VAL A 613 19.54 -30.62 12.22
N ASP A 614 19.82 -31.89 12.45
CA ASP A 614 19.03 -32.77 13.32
C ASP A 614 19.86 -33.08 14.58
N ILE A 615 19.46 -32.44 15.68
CA ILE A 615 20.13 -32.59 16.98
C ILE A 615 19.21 -33.36 17.93
N ASN A 616 19.79 -34.26 18.69
CA ASN A 616 19.07 -35.11 19.64
C ASN A 616 18.85 -34.37 20.98
N ILE A 617 18.02 -33.31 20.92
CA ILE A 617 17.62 -32.49 22.08
C ILE A 617 16.11 -32.33 22.11
N ASP A 618 15.58 -32.12 23.32
CA ASP A 618 14.15 -31.72 23.46
C ASP A 618 13.94 -30.35 22.84
N ALA A 619 13.06 -30.28 21.84
CA ALA A 619 12.77 -29.06 21.09
C ALA A 619 11.26 -28.88 20.94
N TYR A 620 10.64 -28.28 21.95
CA TYR A 620 9.21 -27.95 21.96
C TYR A 620 8.93 -26.73 22.83
N ILE A 621 7.84 -26.04 22.52
CA ILE A 621 7.32 -24.95 23.37
C ILE A 621 6.33 -25.56 24.36
N PRO A 622 6.58 -25.49 25.69
CA PRO A 622 5.69 -26.03 26.70
C PRO A 622 4.31 -25.36 26.70
N ASP A 623 3.24 -26.12 26.95
CA ASP A 623 1.88 -25.56 27.05
C ASP A 623 1.72 -24.64 28.28
N SER A 624 2.62 -24.75 29.27
CA SER A 624 2.72 -23.82 30.38
C SER A 624 3.20 -22.43 29.98
N TYR A 625 3.97 -22.32 28.89
CA TYR A 625 4.48 -21.06 28.34
C TYR A 625 3.54 -20.48 27.29
N ILE A 626 3.16 -21.25 26.27
CA ILE A 626 2.20 -20.85 25.25
C ILE A 626 1.15 -21.94 25.09
N ARG A 627 -0.10 -21.66 25.47
CA ARG A 627 -1.24 -22.60 25.34
C ARG A 627 -1.90 -22.57 23.97
N ASN A 628 -1.83 -21.42 23.28
CA ASN A 628 -2.50 -21.21 22.00
C ASN A 628 -1.63 -21.77 20.86
N GLU A 629 -2.16 -22.76 20.13
CA GLU A 629 -1.46 -23.38 18.99
C GLU A 629 -1.06 -22.38 17.90
N TYR A 630 -1.87 -21.34 17.68
CA TYR A 630 -1.56 -20.28 16.70
C TYR A 630 -0.34 -19.47 17.12
N GLN A 631 -0.26 -19.11 18.40
CA GLN A 631 0.89 -18.40 18.94
C GLN A 631 2.16 -19.26 18.89
N LYS A 632 2.03 -20.56 19.18
CA LYS A 632 3.15 -21.50 19.02
C LYS A 632 3.64 -21.54 17.59
N LEU A 633 2.72 -21.65 16.63
CA LEU A 633 3.04 -21.70 15.20
C LEU A 633 3.75 -20.41 14.75
N ASP A 634 3.28 -19.25 15.21
CA ASP A 634 3.89 -17.95 14.92
C ASP A 634 5.31 -17.86 15.49
N VAL A 635 5.51 -18.27 16.74
CA VAL A 635 6.84 -18.29 17.35
C VAL A 635 7.77 -19.24 16.62
N TYR A 636 7.33 -20.43 16.24
CA TYR A 636 8.15 -21.36 15.45
C TYR A 636 8.51 -20.81 14.07
N LYS A 637 7.58 -20.10 13.40
CA LYS A 637 7.88 -19.42 12.14
C LYS A 637 8.93 -18.33 12.30
N ARG A 638 8.84 -17.56 13.36
CA ARG A 638 9.82 -16.51 13.66
C ARG A 638 11.20 -17.12 13.95
N ILE A 639 11.24 -18.22 14.71
CA ILE A 639 12.49 -18.97 14.97
C ILE A 639 13.08 -19.50 13.65
N ALA A 640 12.26 -20.10 12.79
CA ALA A 640 12.71 -20.64 11.50
C ALA A 640 13.18 -19.55 10.51
N ALA A 641 12.78 -18.31 10.71
CA ALA A 641 13.16 -17.17 9.87
C ALA A 641 14.46 -16.48 10.31
N ILE A 642 15.03 -16.84 11.46
CA ILE A 642 16.29 -16.27 11.98
C ILE A 642 17.46 -16.67 11.08
N GLU A 643 18.18 -15.68 10.54
CA GLU A 643 19.36 -15.89 9.70
C GLU A 643 20.63 -15.22 10.28
N THR A 644 20.47 -14.33 11.29
CA THR A 644 21.58 -13.59 11.89
C THR A 644 21.58 -13.70 13.42
N GLU A 645 22.75 -13.54 14.05
CA GLU A 645 22.87 -13.49 15.51
C GLU A 645 22.06 -12.34 16.13
N GLU A 646 21.98 -11.23 15.42
CA GLU A 646 21.19 -10.08 15.87
C GLU A 646 19.68 -10.35 15.92
N GLU A 647 19.15 -11.11 14.95
CA GLU A 647 17.74 -11.54 14.93
C GLU A 647 17.46 -12.58 16.03
N MET A 648 18.45 -13.38 16.39
CA MET A 648 18.36 -14.33 17.49
C MET A 648 18.26 -13.61 18.85
N ASP A 649 19.04 -12.55 19.05
CA ASP A 649 19.00 -11.77 20.29
C ASP A 649 17.70 -10.99 20.47
N ASP A 650 17.02 -10.60 19.37
CA ASP A 650 15.74 -9.89 19.40
C ASP A 650 14.54 -10.83 19.61
N MET A 651 14.70 -12.14 19.49
CA MET A 651 13.66 -13.16 19.66
C MET A 651 13.47 -13.55 21.12
#